data_2364ad950b1a9b7858690bc0162aab02
#
_entry.id   2364ad950b1a9b7858690bc0162aab02
#
_cell.length_a   1.000
_cell.length_b   1.000
_cell.length_c   1.000
_cell.angle_alpha   90.00
_cell.angle_beta   90.00
_cell.angle_gamma   90.00
#
_symmetry.space_group_name_H-M   'P 1'
#
loop_
_entity.id
_entity.type
_entity.pdbx_description
1 polymer ?
#
loop_
_entity_poly.entity_id
_entity_poly.type
_entity_poly.pdbx_seq_one_letter_code
_entity_poly.pdbx_strand_id
1 'polypeptide(L)'
;MALKRELLTIGLVAAFLLGGNCMSVSARKKNPEKTEIASKESKGKQKKFLFFKRKNKKSEEEKPAPPSAYKKLTGRDSLAMSGVMNVISKGDTVYLELPVKLLGKPFLVSNKLQQVPVELNESSANKGINYANQMVRFEWDKEGKTVKMRQQRVTPEVPQNSHLARSVADNYIDPIIASMKVEGVAPDSSSVIFKVSDFFNGKKNVLNDIFNDINIGTSPVSDLSRIVSVKSYERSVVAKSELTTTVHEGLSKVNVTVVVSTAICLLPEKPMARRREDWRVGYFSTPSTIYNDEQQKVEHASYITRWRLEPKDTAAYMRGELTEPVKPIDFYIGGAVPAHLRPYIIKGILDWNVAFERAGFKNAVRAIVPDDTLDVEGDDMHYSVLTYAASEKANAMGPSTIDPRTGEILEADIIWWHNVQSLISEWITVQTGAVDPRARSLKLPIELIGDAVRFVACHEVGHSLGLRHNMMASAAYPTDSLRSESFTTRMGGTSASIMDYARFNYVAQPGDNVKVMSPNIGVYDLMAIEWGYRWYPQGTNEDEVLSAFLEKHKGKEYRYSEAQPQRAAVDPRALSEDLGDDPVKSARLGIENLKRVMPNLVEWTKNDKPGQNYDEAAGLYSAIIFQWSLYHYHVMANIGGIYMERPDIEWQNDPSKKAYIFVEKERQKEAVQFLLDEVLCFPEWLFGSPFSTQIFPLRKTPFGTTEQEPAMLLKNQQNYIFWDLLANDRLVRMYQNEWMNGEDAFTAVEMLQMLHESIFKKTIAGQKLNVMERSLQKSFVDARITAAAESVGVKINKSIAEDRHIASSGSRTIDMTMTQITRTSDALSVKRSELIRILKLMKSRAKSGDLSTQMHYDDVMLRIQTALGLQK
;
A
#
# COMPACT_ATOMS: atom_id res chain seq x y z
N MET A 1 -23.19 2.03 -10.93
CA MET A 1 -22.73 1.04 -9.91
C MET A 1 -22.57 -0.37 -10.46
N ALA A 2 -23.51 -0.95 -11.19
CA ALA A 2 -23.34 -2.29 -11.74
C ALA A 2 -22.09 -2.45 -12.65
N LEU A 3 -21.82 -1.50 -13.53
CA LEU A 3 -20.65 -1.54 -14.41
C LEU A 3 -19.31 -1.29 -13.67
N LYS A 4 -19.34 -0.57 -12.55
CA LYS A 4 -18.19 -0.42 -11.65
C LYS A 4 -17.97 -1.64 -10.75
N ARG A 5 -19.02 -2.40 -10.43
CA ARG A 5 -18.90 -3.65 -9.66
C ARG A 5 -18.26 -4.78 -10.48
N GLU A 6 -18.58 -4.90 -11.77
CA GLU A 6 -17.92 -5.89 -12.64
C GLU A 6 -16.45 -5.57 -12.91
N LEU A 7 -16.10 -4.30 -13.03
CA LEU A 7 -14.70 -3.85 -13.08
C LEU A 7 -14.01 -3.93 -11.70
N LEU A 8 -14.77 -3.83 -10.60
CA LEU A 8 -14.21 -4.01 -9.24
C LEU A 8 -13.95 -5.48 -8.91
N THR A 9 -14.73 -6.43 -9.39
CA THR A 9 -14.47 -7.86 -9.11
C THR A 9 -13.23 -8.35 -9.86
N ILE A 10 -13.00 -7.86 -11.09
CA ILE A 10 -11.75 -8.09 -11.83
C ILE A 10 -10.64 -7.17 -11.31
N GLY A 11 -10.96 -5.98 -10.84
CA GLY A 11 -10.03 -5.02 -10.25
C GLY A 11 -9.66 -5.29 -8.80
N LEU A 12 -10.51 -5.99 -8.03
CA LEU A 12 -10.21 -6.40 -6.64
C LEU A 12 -9.15 -7.49 -6.59
N VAL A 13 -9.12 -8.36 -7.55
CA VAL A 13 -8.01 -9.31 -7.72
C VAL A 13 -6.72 -8.58 -8.10
N ALA A 14 -6.80 -7.48 -8.86
CA ALA A 14 -5.65 -6.64 -9.21
C ALA A 14 -5.28 -5.61 -8.11
N ALA A 15 -6.24 -5.14 -7.30
CA ALA A 15 -5.98 -4.20 -6.20
C ALA A 15 -5.30 -4.86 -5.00
N PHE A 16 -5.41 -6.18 -4.86
CA PHE A 16 -4.64 -6.96 -3.89
C PHE A 16 -3.12 -6.94 -4.16
N LEU A 17 -2.74 -6.57 -5.38
CA LEU A 17 -1.36 -6.54 -5.85
C LEU A 17 -0.73 -5.15 -5.79
N LEU A 18 -1.49 -4.12 -5.44
CA LEU A 18 -1.05 -2.73 -5.39
C LEU A 18 -1.15 -2.15 -3.96
N GLY A 19 -0.72 -2.91 -2.96
CA GLY A 19 -0.43 -2.38 -1.62
C GLY A 19 0.78 -1.45 -1.63
N GLY A 20 0.80 -0.51 -2.57
CA GLY A 20 1.83 0.51 -2.69
C GLY A 20 1.21 1.90 -2.52
N ASN A 21 1.70 2.65 -1.56
CA ASN A 21 1.37 4.01 -1.23
C ASN A 21 1.01 4.87 -2.45
N CYS A 22 -0.26 5.22 -2.61
CA CYS A 22 -0.66 6.40 -3.37
C CYS A 22 -0.66 7.61 -2.45
N MET A 23 0.48 8.27 -2.31
CA MET A 23 0.47 9.70 -2.02
C MET A 23 0.15 10.42 -3.33
N SER A 24 -1.14 10.68 -3.56
CA SER A 24 -1.56 11.54 -4.65
C SER A 24 -1.36 13.01 -4.26
N VAL A 25 -0.34 13.61 -4.83
CA VAL A 25 -0.24 15.07 -4.90
C VAL A 25 -1.29 15.54 -5.92
N SER A 26 -2.42 16.01 -5.44
CA SER A 26 -3.47 16.61 -6.26
C SER A 26 -3.10 18.04 -6.66
N ALA A 27 -2.72 18.22 -7.91
CA ALA A 27 -2.61 19.54 -8.51
C ALA A 27 -4.01 20.07 -8.86
N ARG A 28 -4.50 21.05 -8.10
CA ARG A 28 -5.74 21.78 -8.38
C ARG A 28 -5.60 22.65 -9.62
N LYS A 29 -6.38 22.38 -10.66
CA LYS A 29 -6.71 23.36 -11.69
C LYS A 29 -7.79 24.31 -11.16
N LYS A 30 -7.45 25.59 -11.07
CA LYS A 30 -8.42 26.69 -10.81
C LYS A 30 -9.06 27.12 -12.13
N ASN A 31 -10.38 27.19 -12.16
CA ASN A 31 -11.13 28.03 -13.10
C ASN A 31 -11.59 29.29 -12.38
N PRO A 32 -11.53 30.44 -13.01
CA PRO A 32 -11.91 31.71 -12.38
C PRO A 32 -13.37 32.02 -12.68
N GLU A 33 -14.18 32.22 -11.65
CA GLU A 33 -15.46 32.90 -11.79
C GLU A 33 -15.41 34.32 -11.23
N LYS A 34 -16.09 35.17 -11.96
CA LYS A 34 -16.11 36.63 -11.80
C LYS A 34 -16.83 37.04 -10.52
N THR A 35 -16.22 37.94 -9.79
CA THR A 35 -16.86 38.66 -8.67
C THR A 35 -17.40 39.99 -9.16
N GLU A 36 -18.71 40.19 -9.08
CA GLU A 36 -19.37 41.50 -9.20
C GLU A 36 -19.33 42.19 -7.85
N ILE A 37 -18.85 43.41 -7.90
CA ILE A 37 -18.81 44.36 -6.76
C ILE A 37 -20.11 45.17 -6.76
N ALA A 38 -20.88 45.03 -5.69
CA ALA A 38 -21.97 45.96 -5.43
C ALA A 38 -21.64 46.84 -4.22
N SER A 39 -21.41 48.10 -4.51
CA SER A 39 -21.28 49.18 -3.56
C SER A 39 -22.64 49.54 -2.93
N LYS A 40 -22.68 49.75 -1.62
CA LYS A 40 -23.74 50.58 -0.99
C LYS A 40 -23.21 51.45 0.10
N GLU A 41 -23.65 52.69 -0.07
CA GLU A 41 -23.29 53.90 0.65
C GLU A 41 -23.66 53.92 2.13
N SER A 42 -22.87 54.70 2.83
CA SER A 42 -23.06 55.15 4.20
C SER A 42 -24.18 56.19 4.34
N LYS A 43 -25.00 56.09 5.36
CA LYS A 43 -25.77 57.20 5.91
C LYS A 43 -25.54 57.32 7.41
N GLY A 44 -24.97 58.44 7.80
CA GLY A 44 -24.74 58.84 9.16
C GLY A 44 -26.02 59.24 9.90
N LYS A 45 -26.04 59.06 11.19
CA LYS A 45 -26.96 59.75 12.09
C LYS A 45 -26.29 60.21 13.37
N GLN A 46 -26.61 61.41 13.64
CA GLN A 46 -26.16 62.40 14.61
C GLN A 46 -26.22 61.99 16.08
N LYS A 47 -25.31 62.58 16.84
CA LYS A 47 -25.28 62.63 18.30
C LYS A 47 -26.47 63.43 18.83
N LYS A 48 -27.07 62.94 19.92
CA LYS A 48 -27.85 63.78 20.84
C LYS A 48 -27.25 63.70 22.24
N PHE A 49 -26.84 64.86 22.72
CA PHE A 49 -26.51 65.13 24.13
C PHE A 49 -27.79 65.16 24.95
N LEU A 50 -27.80 64.60 26.15
CA LEU A 50 -28.77 64.93 27.19
C LEU A 50 -28.19 64.79 28.61
N PHE A 51 -28.21 65.88 29.26
CA PHE A 51 -28.09 66.33 30.62
C PHE A 51 -28.13 65.35 31.79
N PHE A 52 -27.21 65.62 32.71
CA PHE A 52 -27.15 65.14 34.10
C PHE A 52 -28.32 65.63 34.95
N LYS A 53 -28.92 64.73 35.73
CA LYS A 53 -29.62 65.01 36.98
C LYS A 53 -29.07 64.14 38.12
N ARG A 54 -28.43 64.81 39.08
CA ARG A 54 -28.07 64.25 40.37
C ARG A 54 -29.32 63.83 41.15
N LYS A 55 -29.36 62.59 41.69
CA LYS A 55 -30.25 62.21 42.80
C LYS A 55 -29.49 61.31 43.78
N ASN A 56 -29.76 61.51 45.01
CA ASN A 56 -29.15 61.08 46.25
C ASN A 56 -28.89 59.59 46.40
N LYS A 57 -27.77 59.33 47.05
CA LYS A 57 -27.42 58.02 47.61
C LYS A 57 -28.49 57.50 48.59
N LYS A 58 -28.99 56.29 48.32
CA LYS A 58 -29.40 55.30 49.30
C LYS A 58 -28.41 54.16 49.20
N SER A 59 -27.91 53.69 50.33
CA SER A 59 -27.02 52.50 50.46
C SER A 59 -27.74 51.27 49.93
N GLU A 60 -27.37 50.80 48.74
CA GLU A 60 -27.70 49.51 48.26
C GLU A 60 -26.61 48.51 48.70
N GLU A 61 -27.04 47.40 49.32
CA GLU A 61 -26.23 46.26 49.55
C GLU A 61 -25.53 45.88 48.25
N GLU A 62 -24.20 45.72 48.27
CA GLU A 62 -23.41 45.25 47.12
C GLU A 62 -23.91 43.87 46.70
N LYS A 63 -24.65 43.82 45.60
CA LYS A 63 -24.90 42.57 44.91
C LYS A 63 -23.55 42.01 44.52
N PRO A 64 -23.31 40.71 44.78
CA PRO A 64 -22.05 40.09 44.40
C PRO A 64 -21.78 40.32 42.92
N ALA A 65 -20.55 40.73 42.62
CA ALA A 65 -20.12 40.96 41.22
C ALA A 65 -20.46 39.74 40.38
N PRO A 66 -21.00 39.93 39.13
CA PRO A 66 -21.35 38.82 38.30
C PRO A 66 -20.10 37.93 38.07
N PRO A 67 -20.28 36.59 38.16
CA PRO A 67 -19.15 35.65 38.05
C PRO A 67 -18.36 35.93 36.78
N SER A 68 -17.05 35.84 36.83
CA SER A 68 -16.18 36.04 35.68
C SER A 68 -16.58 35.08 34.54
N ALA A 69 -16.28 35.45 33.27
CA ALA A 69 -16.57 34.61 32.12
C ALA A 69 -15.99 33.18 32.30
N TYR A 70 -14.83 33.04 32.88
CA TYR A 70 -14.19 31.78 33.24
C TYR A 70 -15.08 30.96 34.19
N LYS A 71 -15.52 31.56 35.34
CA LYS A 71 -16.40 30.88 36.34
C LYS A 71 -17.75 30.49 35.77
N LYS A 72 -18.27 31.22 34.74
CA LYS A 72 -19.52 30.86 34.05
C LYS A 72 -19.36 29.60 33.21
N LEU A 73 -18.18 29.37 32.65
CA LEU A 73 -17.87 28.19 31.82
C LEU A 73 -17.46 26.99 32.65
N THR A 74 -16.78 27.19 33.81
CA THR A 74 -16.29 26.11 34.68
C THR A 74 -17.20 25.83 35.90
N GLY A 75 -18.42 26.39 35.93
CA GLY A 75 -19.39 26.25 37.00
C GLY A 75 -20.10 24.89 37.01
N ARG A 76 -21.00 24.72 38.03
CA ARG A 76 -21.68 23.43 38.36
C ARG A 76 -22.46 22.78 37.19
N ASP A 77 -22.84 23.53 36.17
CA ASP A 77 -23.64 23.05 35.02
C ASP A 77 -22.77 22.61 33.85
N SER A 78 -21.47 22.53 33.99
CA SER A 78 -20.51 22.09 33.01
C SER A 78 -19.88 20.76 33.41
N LEU A 79 -19.83 19.81 32.43
CA LEU A 79 -19.02 18.60 32.56
C LEU A 79 -17.57 18.97 32.18
N ALA A 80 -16.64 18.82 33.08
CA ALA A 80 -15.23 19.04 32.84
C ALA A 80 -14.45 17.71 32.94
N MET A 81 -13.65 17.41 31.90
CA MET A 81 -12.71 16.30 31.89
C MET A 81 -11.30 16.87 31.87
N SER A 82 -10.44 16.42 32.77
CA SER A 82 -9.06 16.88 32.83
C SER A 82 -8.12 15.92 32.11
N GLY A 83 -7.07 16.50 31.51
CA GLY A 83 -6.03 15.77 30.81
C GLY A 83 -5.01 16.76 30.26
N VAL A 84 -4.43 16.50 29.10
CA VAL A 84 -3.48 17.43 28.44
C VAL A 84 -4.08 18.82 28.25
N MET A 85 -5.36 18.91 27.90
CA MET A 85 -6.22 20.10 27.89
C MET A 85 -7.52 19.73 28.59
N ASN A 86 -8.09 20.63 29.37
CA ASN A 86 -9.40 20.37 29.94
C ASN A 86 -10.49 20.52 28.89
N VAL A 87 -11.38 19.56 28.81
CA VAL A 87 -12.57 19.60 27.97
C VAL A 87 -13.76 20.06 28.81
N ILE A 88 -14.45 21.09 28.38
CA ILE A 88 -15.62 21.64 29.05
C ILE A 88 -16.82 21.50 28.11
N SER A 89 -17.81 20.71 28.48
CA SER A 89 -19.06 20.53 27.73
C SER A 89 -20.20 21.27 28.39
N LYS A 90 -20.91 22.08 27.61
CA LYS A 90 -22.09 22.81 28.06
C LYS A 90 -23.20 22.71 27.03
N GLY A 91 -24.19 21.83 27.26
CA GLY A 91 -25.13 21.42 26.22
C GLY A 91 -24.36 20.83 25.04
N ASP A 92 -24.70 21.22 23.82
CA ASP A 92 -24.04 20.78 22.58
C ASP A 92 -22.74 21.52 22.28
N THR A 93 -22.31 22.39 23.17
CA THR A 93 -21.12 23.21 22.95
C THR A 93 -19.93 22.64 23.73
N VAL A 94 -18.83 22.42 23.01
CA VAL A 94 -17.56 21.94 23.56
C VAL A 94 -16.53 23.07 23.50
N TYR A 95 -15.84 23.24 24.60
CA TYR A 95 -14.72 24.17 24.77
C TYR A 95 -13.47 23.40 25.17
N LEU A 96 -12.32 23.87 24.77
CA LEU A 96 -11.02 23.46 25.29
C LEU A 96 -10.47 24.56 26.18
N GLU A 97 -9.98 24.16 27.35
CA GLU A 97 -9.14 24.98 28.20
C GLU A 97 -7.68 24.57 27.96
N LEU A 98 -6.96 25.42 27.28
CA LEU A 98 -5.56 25.23 26.88
C LEU A 98 -4.64 25.90 27.93
N PRO A 99 -3.80 25.12 28.61
CA PRO A 99 -2.74 25.67 29.46
C PRO A 99 -1.76 26.53 28.65
N VAL A 100 -1.43 27.72 29.15
CA VAL A 100 -0.52 28.68 28.50
C VAL A 100 0.86 28.05 28.22
N LYS A 101 1.32 27.14 29.07
CA LYS A 101 2.58 26.38 28.87
C LYS A 101 2.61 25.52 27.61
N LEU A 102 1.44 25.22 27.03
CA LEU A 102 1.30 24.41 25.82
C LEU A 102 1.17 25.28 24.54
N LEU A 103 1.11 26.62 24.66
CA LEU A 103 1.15 27.51 23.52
C LEU A 103 2.47 27.34 22.75
N GLY A 104 2.39 27.30 21.43
CA GLY A 104 3.52 27.08 20.55
C GLY A 104 4.05 25.63 20.51
N LYS A 105 3.61 24.75 21.40
CA LYS A 105 3.97 23.33 21.35
C LYS A 105 3.28 22.64 20.18
N PRO A 106 3.92 21.66 19.52
CA PRO A 106 3.34 20.93 18.40
C PRO A 106 2.37 19.84 18.89
N PHE A 107 1.22 19.77 18.24
CA PHE A 107 0.24 18.71 18.40
C PHE A 107 0.06 18.00 17.06
N LEU A 108 -0.17 16.70 17.09
CA LEU A 108 -0.55 15.90 15.93
C LEU A 108 -2.06 15.71 15.92
N VAL A 109 -2.69 16.01 14.80
CA VAL A 109 -4.10 15.68 14.55
C VAL A 109 -4.15 14.40 13.74
N SER A 110 -4.92 13.43 14.23
CA SER A 110 -5.12 12.13 13.60
C SER A 110 -6.61 11.81 13.55
N ASN A 111 -7.08 11.28 12.42
CA ASN A 111 -8.49 10.94 12.21
C ASN A 111 -8.61 9.45 11.95
N LYS A 112 -9.42 8.75 12.75
CA LYS A 112 -9.60 7.31 12.66
C LYS A 112 -11.08 6.97 12.45
N LEU A 113 -11.38 6.18 11.40
CA LEU A 113 -12.73 5.68 11.17
C LEU A 113 -13.12 4.67 12.25
N GLN A 114 -14.30 4.87 12.85
CA GLN A 114 -14.85 3.99 13.88
C GLN A 114 -16.01 3.15 13.37
N GLN A 115 -16.91 3.75 12.57
CA GLN A 115 -18.02 3.07 11.95
C GLN A 115 -18.27 3.62 10.55
N VAL A 116 -18.65 2.76 9.65
CA VAL A 116 -19.02 3.09 8.27
C VAL A 116 -20.30 2.37 7.85
N PRO A 117 -21.05 2.88 6.87
CA PRO A 117 -22.17 2.14 6.29
C PRO A 117 -21.69 0.84 5.64
N VAL A 118 -22.60 -0.13 5.49
CA VAL A 118 -22.28 -1.46 4.95
C VAL A 118 -21.66 -1.37 3.54
N GLU A 119 -22.12 -0.43 2.72
CA GLU A 119 -21.64 -0.22 1.35
C GLU A 119 -20.18 0.26 1.29
N LEU A 120 -19.72 0.96 2.32
CA LEU A 120 -18.33 1.40 2.43
C LEU A 120 -17.44 0.35 3.10
N ASN A 121 -18.01 -0.52 3.95
CA ASN A 121 -17.25 -1.52 4.70
C ASN A 121 -16.52 -2.54 3.81
N GLU A 122 -17.04 -2.78 2.61
CA GLU A 122 -16.42 -3.63 1.59
C GLU A 122 -15.36 -2.89 0.73
N SER A 123 -15.29 -1.56 0.87
CA SER A 123 -14.36 -0.71 0.13
C SER A 123 -13.05 -0.50 0.89
N SER A 124 -12.31 0.54 0.54
CA SER A 124 -11.11 0.97 1.26
C SER A 124 -11.40 1.71 2.57
N ALA A 125 -12.65 2.15 2.79
CA ALA A 125 -13.05 2.89 4.00
C ALA A 125 -13.60 1.92 5.05
N ASN A 126 -12.75 1.49 5.97
CA ASN A 126 -13.07 0.51 7.00
C ASN A 126 -12.74 1.03 8.41
N LYS A 127 -13.33 0.39 9.46
CA LYS A 127 -13.00 0.67 10.86
C LYS A 127 -11.49 0.57 11.10
N GLY A 128 -10.94 1.54 11.82
CA GLY A 128 -9.55 1.58 12.24
C GLY A 128 -8.59 2.28 11.27
N ILE A 129 -9.02 2.51 10.01
CA ILE A 129 -8.16 3.23 9.06
C ILE A 129 -7.98 4.68 9.50
N ASN A 130 -6.73 5.13 9.46
CA ASN A 130 -6.31 6.46 9.87
C ASN A 130 -6.10 7.36 8.66
N TYR A 131 -6.58 8.60 8.75
CA TYR A 131 -6.53 9.60 7.68
C TYR A 131 -6.00 10.95 8.18
N ALA A 132 -5.42 11.71 7.26
CA ALA A 132 -5.12 13.14 7.39
C ALA A 132 -4.34 13.53 8.64
N ASN A 133 -3.19 12.91 8.88
CA ASN A 133 -2.28 13.34 9.95
C ASN A 133 -1.67 14.71 9.63
N GLN A 134 -1.90 15.69 10.50
CA GLN A 134 -1.32 17.01 10.37
C GLN A 134 -0.83 17.53 11.72
N MET A 135 0.27 18.26 11.73
CA MET A 135 0.72 18.96 12.92
C MET A 135 0.03 20.32 13.04
N VAL A 136 -0.36 20.70 14.25
CA VAL A 136 -0.91 22.01 14.57
C VAL A 136 -0.25 22.59 15.81
N ARG A 137 -0.27 23.92 15.95
CA ARG A 137 0.11 24.64 17.15
C ARG A 137 -0.86 25.75 17.44
N PHE A 138 -0.97 26.15 18.70
CA PHE A 138 -1.86 27.19 19.15
C PHE A 138 -1.06 28.43 19.53
N GLU A 139 -1.53 29.61 19.11
CA GLU A 139 -0.97 30.90 19.43
C GLU A 139 -2.05 31.80 20.05
N TRP A 140 -1.77 32.40 21.20
CA TRP A 140 -2.70 33.33 21.84
C TRP A 140 -2.41 34.76 21.44
N ASP A 141 -3.30 35.37 20.67
CA ASP A 141 -3.35 36.79 20.35
C ASP A 141 -4.12 37.50 21.48
N LYS A 142 -3.39 38.05 22.44
CA LYS A 142 -3.99 38.74 23.61
C LYS A 142 -4.74 40.02 23.21
N GLU A 143 -4.24 40.79 22.26
CA GLU A 143 -4.83 42.04 21.79
C GLU A 143 -6.10 41.76 20.99
N GLY A 144 -6.05 40.81 20.06
CA GLY A 144 -7.18 40.37 19.26
C GLY A 144 -8.15 39.46 20.03
N LYS A 145 -7.83 39.06 21.28
CA LYS A 145 -8.62 38.15 22.11
C LYS A 145 -9.01 36.84 21.38
N THR A 146 -8.05 36.31 20.64
CA THR A 146 -8.23 35.07 19.86
C THR A 146 -7.12 34.07 20.12
N VAL A 147 -7.45 32.77 19.99
CA VAL A 147 -6.46 31.71 19.82
C VAL A 147 -6.41 31.33 18.35
N LYS A 148 -5.25 31.48 17.74
CA LYS A 148 -5.01 31.06 16.35
C LYS A 148 -4.47 29.62 16.36
N MET A 149 -4.97 28.82 15.46
CA MET A 149 -4.42 27.47 15.20
C MET A 149 -3.68 27.53 13.87
N ARG A 150 -2.39 27.19 13.89
CA ARG A 150 -1.56 27.06 12.69
C ARG A 150 -1.31 25.60 12.35
N GLN A 151 -1.37 25.29 11.07
CA GLN A 151 -0.87 24.03 10.57
C GLN A 151 0.66 24.11 10.50
N GLN A 152 1.32 23.40 11.40
CA GLN A 152 2.78 23.35 11.42
C GLN A 152 3.29 22.37 10.36
N ARG A 153 4.21 22.82 9.53
CA ARG A 153 4.89 21.97 8.53
C ARG A 153 6.30 21.66 9.00
N VAL A 154 6.83 20.53 8.56
CA VAL A 154 8.25 20.24 8.76
C VAL A 154 9.03 21.20 7.88
N THR A 155 9.80 22.09 8.52
CA THR A 155 10.66 23.05 7.83
C THR A 155 11.99 22.40 7.47
N PRO A 156 12.70 22.91 6.44
CA PRO A 156 14.06 22.48 6.17
C PRO A 156 14.97 22.61 7.40
N GLU A 157 15.89 21.69 7.51
CA GLU A 157 16.88 21.68 8.56
C GLU A 157 17.99 22.68 8.24
N VAL A 158 18.44 23.38 9.26
CA VAL A 158 19.55 24.30 9.14
C VAL A 158 20.30 24.34 10.48
N PRO A 159 21.65 24.30 10.50
CA PRO A 159 22.40 24.46 11.73
C PRO A 159 22.07 25.78 12.43
N GLN A 160 21.94 25.78 13.75
CA GLN A 160 21.55 26.97 14.51
C GLN A 160 22.48 28.18 14.28
N ASN A 161 23.76 27.90 14.02
CA ASN A 161 24.80 28.93 13.78
C ASN A 161 24.93 29.32 12.31
N SER A 162 24.11 28.76 11.42
CA SER A 162 24.15 29.07 9.98
C SER A 162 23.54 30.42 9.68
N HIS A 163 24.13 31.17 8.76
CA HIS A 163 23.53 32.39 8.20
C HIS A 163 22.19 32.11 7.51
N LEU A 164 22.01 30.90 6.97
CA LEU A 164 20.77 30.45 6.35
C LEU A 164 19.62 30.25 7.34
N ALA A 165 19.88 30.13 8.66
CA ALA A 165 18.82 29.99 9.66
C ALA A 165 17.80 31.12 9.60
N ARG A 166 18.28 32.38 9.43
CA ARG A 166 17.44 33.55 9.24
C ARG A 166 16.67 33.48 7.92
N SER A 167 17.33 33.10 6.83
CA SER A 167 16.67 32.96 5.52
C SER A 167 15.56 31.92 5.55
N VAL A 168 15.78 30.77 6.21
CA VAL A 168 14.74 29.73 6.38
C VAL A 168 13.56 30.29 7.20
N ALA A 169 13.85 31.00 8.31
CA ALA A 169 12.79 31.60 9.12
C ALA A 169 11.98 32.68 8.37
N ASP A 170 12.62 33.44 7.49
CA ASP A 170 11.98 34.49 6.72
C ASP A 170 11.20 33.96 5.50
N ASN A 171 11.59 32.79 4.95
CA ASN A 171 10.97 32.22 3.76
C ASN A 171 9.78 31.29 4.04
N TYR A 172 9.69 30.69 5.22
CA TYR A 172 8.68 29.70 5.54
C TYR A 172 7.71 30.22 6.58
N ILE A 173 6.42 30.09 6.32
CA ILE A 173 5.36 30.49 7.24
C ILE A 173 4.31 29.38 7.34
N ASP A 174 3.92 29.06 8.57
CA ASP A 174 2.83 28.13 8.83
C ASP A 174 1.48 28.79 8.60
N PRO A 175 0.57 28.22 7.79
CA PRO A 175 -0.73 28.80 7.53
C PRO A 175 -1.61 28.80 8.79
N ILE A 176 -2.35 29.90 9.00
CA ILE A 176 -3.43 29.93 9.99
C ILE A 176 -4.62 29.18 9.40
N ILE A 177 -5.02 28.09 10.04
CA ILE A 177 -6.15 27.25 9.59
C ILE A 177 -7.44 27.53 10.38
N ALA A 178 -7.33 28.12 11.57
CA ALA A 178 -8.47 28.54 12.35
C ALA A 178 -8.12 29.71 13.28
N SER A 179 -9.14 30.51 13.62
CA SER A 179 -9.07 31.52 14.65
C SER A 179 -10.31 31.37 15.54
N MET A 180 -10.12 31.18 16.83
CA MET A 180 -11.14 30.98 17.83
C MET A 180 -11.16 32.17 18.81
N LYS A 181 -12.34 32.64 19.13
CA LYS A 181 -12.49 33.70 20.15
C LYS A 181 -12.18 33.13 21.54
N VAL A 182 -11.44 33.90 22.33
CA VAL A 182 -11.24 33.59 23.76
C VAL A 182 -12.53 33.87 24.51
N GLU A 183 -13.14 32.84 25.09
CA GLU A 183 -14.37 32.92 25.87
C GLU A 183 -14.13 33.04 27.38
N GLY A 184 -12.95 32.67 27.84
CA GLY A 184 -12.54 32.81 29.24
C GLY A 184 -11.02 32.71 29.41
N VAL A 185 -10.52 33.37 30.44
CA VAL A 185 -9.12 33.27 30.87
C VAL A 185 -9.13 32.94 32.36
N ALA A 186 -8.28 32.00 32.76
CA ALA A 186 -8.10 31.66 34.18
C ALA A 186 -7.70 32.90 35.01
N PRO A 187 -8.13 33.01 36.26
CA PRO A 187 -7.83 34.18 37.11
C PRO A 187 -6.33 34.49 37.23
N ASP A 188 -5.52 33.43 37.23
CA ASP A 188 -4.05 33.50 37.27
C ASP A 188 -3.39 33.59 35.88
N SER A 189 -4.20 33.69 34.82
CA SER A 189 -3.77 33.67 33.42
C SER A 189 -3.02 32.39 32.99
N SER A 190 -3.16 31.29 33.72
CA SER A 190 -2.49 30.02 33.44
C SER A 190 -3.10 29.25 32.29
N SER A 191 -4.35 29.56 31.90
CA SER A 191 -5.07 28.91 30.79
C SER A 191 -6.02 29.84 30.07
N VAL A 192 -6.39 29.46 28.82
CA VAL A 192 -7.38 30.15 28.00
C VAL A 192 -8.44 29.16 27.52
N ILE A 193 -9.71 29.59 27.50
CA ILE A 193 -10.85 28.79 27.07
C ILE A 193 -11.36 29.32 25.72
N PHE A 194 -11.56 28.41 24.76
CA PHE A 194 -12.14 28.73 23.46
C PHE A 194 -13.04 27.60 22.96
N LYS A 195 -14.01 27.95 22.11
CA LYS A 195 -14.97 27.01 21.54
C LYS A 195 -14.34 26.19 20.42
N VAL A 196 -14.61 24.87 20.40
CA VAL A 196 -14.11 23.93 19.38
C VAL A 196 -15.18 23.09 18.70
N SER A 197 -16.45 23.16 19.15
CA SER A 197 -17.55 22.33 18.60
C SER A 197 -17.59 22.32 17.07
N ASP A 198 -17.34 23.48 16.44
CA ASP A 198 -17.47 23.63 14.99
C ASP A 198 -16.45 22.81 14.18
N PHE A 199 -15.36 22.35 14.81
CA PHE A 199 -14.38 21.47 14.17
C PHE A 199 -14.78 19.99 14.19
N PHE A 200 -15.74 19.62 15.06
CA PHE A 200 -16.14 18.24 15.27
C PHE A 200 -17.58 17.95 14.86
N ASN A 201 -18.41 18.97 14.63
CA ASN A 201 -19.82 18.80 14.24
C ASN A 201 -20.07 19.00 12.73
N GLY A 202 -19.04 18.94 11.91
CA GLY A 202 -19.16 19.06 10.46
C GLY A 202 -19.29 20.50 9.92
N LYS A 203 -19.29 21.54 10.76
CA LYS A 203 -19.34 22.94 10.29
C LYS A 203 -18.03 23.42 9.69
N LYS A 204 -16.91 22.91 10.20
CA LYS A 204 -15.55 23.21 9.70
C LYS A 204 -14.76 21.92 9.57
N ASN A 205 -14.20 21.65 8.41
CA ASN A 205 -13.44 20.46 8.10
C ASN A 205 -11.93 20.62 8.20
N VAL A 206 -11.44 21.63 8.91
CA VAL A 206 -10.00 21.92 9.01
C VAL A 206 -9.18 20.87 9.77
N LEU A 207 -9.82 20.14 10.70
CA LEU A 207 -9.19 19.05 11.45
C LEU A 207 -9.57 17.67 10.90
N ASN A 208 -10.69 17.58 10.19
CA ASN A 208 -11.26 16.33 9.71
C ASN A 208 -11.98 16.58 8.39
N ASP A 209 -11.43 16.07 7.30
CA ASP A 209 -12.01 16.16 5.95
C ASP A 209 -12.37 14.77 5.41
N ILE A 210 -12.93 13.94 6.31
CA ILE A 210 -13.11 12.50 6.10
C ILE A 210 -13.79 12.15 4.76
N PHE A 211 -14.78 12.92 4.31
CA PHE A 211 -15.47 12.61 3.07
C PHE A 211 -14.63 12.85 1.81
N ASN A 212 -13.62 13.72 1.87
CA ASN A 212 -12.61 13.81 0.82
C ASN A 212 -11.56 12.72 0.97
N ASP A 213 -11.14 12.41 2.19
CA ASP A 213 -10.14 11.38 2.47
C ASP A 213 -10.60 9.98 1.99
N ILE A 214 -11.89 9.66 2.13
CA ILE A 214 -12.49 8.42 1.62
C ILE A 214 -13.02 8.51 0.17
N ASN A 215 -12.61 9.55 -0.58
CA ASN A 215 -12.95 9.78 -2.00
C ASN A 215 -14.46 9.93 -2.31
N ILE A 216 -15.25 10.40 -1.37
CA ILE A 216 -16.66 10.77 -1.61
C ILE A 216 -16.76 12.16 -2.24
N GLY A 217 -15.80 13.07 -1.92
CA GLY A 217 -15.69 14.39 -2.56
C GLY A 217 -16.75 15.39 -2.14
N THR A 218 -17.30 15.28 -0.93
CA THR A 218 -18.35 16.16 -0.39
C THR A 218 -17.96 16.68 0.99
N SER A 219 -18.72 17.64 1.50
CA SER A 219 -18.58 18.15 2.86
C SER A 219 -19.70 17.63 3.76
N PRO A 220 -19.49 17.55 5.08
CA PRO A 220 -20.56 17.20 6.02
C PRO A 220 -21.74 18.16 5.95
N VAL A 221 -22.95 17.63 6.13
CA VAL A 221 -24.17 18.40 6.37
C VAL A 221 -24.28 18.65 7.87
N SER A 222 -24.04 19.86 8.31
CA SER A 222 -23.92 20.20 9.74
C SER A 222 -25.19 19.87 10.57
N ASP A 223 -26.37 20.01 9.96
CA ASP A 223 -27.64 19.74 10.64
C ASP A 223 -27.92 18.22 10.79
N LEU A 224 -27.19 17.38 10.07
CA LEU A 224 -27.22 15.93 10.15
C LEU A 224 -25.98 15.34 10.84
N SER A 225 -25.09 16.20 11.35
CA SER A 225 -23.83 15.81 11.97
C SER A 225 -23.77 16.26 13.41
N ARG A 226 -23.17 15.43 14.30
CA ARG A 226 -23.09 15.73 15.74
C ARG A 226 -21.82 15.23 16.37
N ILE A 227 -21.48 15.81 17.52
CA ILE A 227 -20.45 15.29 18.41
C ILE A 227 -21.08 14.18 19.27
N VAL A 228 -20.48 13.00 19.27
CA VAL A 228 -20.91 11.88 20.12
C VAL A 228 -20.29 11.98 21.50
N SER A 229 -18.98 12.21 21.57
CA SER A 229 -18.25 12.38 22.82
C SER A 229 -16.96 13.15 22.60
N VAL A 230 -16.47 13.80 23.65
CA VAL A 230 -15.11 14.35 23.68
C VAL A 230 -14.47 13.92 24.98
N LYS A 231 -13.30 13.30 24.90
CA LYS A 231 -12.51 12.82 26.04
C LYS A 231 -11.17 13.51 26.07
N SER A 232 -10.64 13.74 27.27
CA SER A 232 -9.28 14.21 27.47
C SER A 232 -8.46 13.15 28.17
N TYR A 233 -7.29 12.87 27.62
CA TYR A 233 -6.32 11.91 28.11
C TYR A 233 -5.04 12.63 28.53
N GLU A 234 -4.07 11.91 29.05
CA GLU A 234 -2.80 12.48 29.51
C GLU A 234 -2.07 13.27 28.41
N ARG A 235 -2.14 12.81 27.16
CA ARG A 235 -1.42 13.40 26.03
C ARG A 235 -2.31 13.81 24.86
N SER A 236 -3.58 13.48 24.87
CA SER A 236 -4.48 13.71 23.74
C SER A 236 -5.87 14.20 24.20
N VAL A 237 -6.52 14.93 23.30
CA VAL A 237 -7.98 15.16 23.34
C VAL A 237 -8.56 14.47 22.13
N VAL A 238 -9.59 13.65 22.33
CA VAL A 238 -10.25 12.89 21.27
C VAL A 238 -11.72 13.23 21.20
N ALA A 239 -12.17 13.68 20.03
CA ALA A 239 -13.58 13.91 19.73
C ALA A 239 -14.08 12.81 18.80
N LYS A 240 -15.10 12.08 19.23
CA LYS A 240 -15.85 11.13 18.39
C LYS A 240 -17.05 11.84 17.81
N SER A 241 -17.16 11.82 16.49
CA SER A 241 -18.18 12.54 15.74
C SER A 241 -18.92 11.60 14.79
N GLU A 242 -20.22 11.78 14.71
CA GLU A 242 -21.09 11.18 13.71
C GLU A 242 -21.32 12.24 12.62
N LEU A 243 -20.71 12.02 11.46
CA LEU A 243 -20.74 12.96 10.35
C LEU A 243 -21.53 12.37 9.20
N THR A 244 -22.46 13.16 8.66
CA THR A 244 -23.34 12.77 7.55
C THR A 244 -23.11 13.68 6.37
N THR A 245 -22.99 13.10 5.19
CA THR A 245 -23.02 13.84 3.92
C THR A 245 -24.10 13.31 3.00
N THR A 246 -24.42 14.06 1.95
CA THR A 246 -25.34 13.64 0.91
C THR A 246 -24.60 13.47 -0.40
N VAL A 247 -24.74 12.29 -1.00
CA VAL A 247 -24.17 11.96 -2.30
C VAL A 247 -25.27 11.78 -3.34
N HIS A 248 -24.92 11.93 -4.62
CA HIS A 248 -25.83 11.66 -5.73
C HIS A 248 -25.50 10.30 -6.33
N GLU A 249 -26.47 9.42 -6.33
CA GLU A 249 -26.44 8.14 -7.03
C GLU A 249 -27.44 8.19 -8.20
N GLY A 250 -26.95 8.56 -9.36
CA GLY A 250 -27.81 8.87 -10.51
C GLY A 250 -28.72 10.06 -10.20
N LEU A 251 -30.03 9.86 -10.22
CA LEU A 251 -31.03 10.89 -9.89
C LEU A 251 -31.41 10.92 -8.40
N SER A 252 -30.93 9.96 -7.61
CA SER A 252 -31.28 9.83 -6.20
C SER A 252 -30.26 10.55 -5.31
N LYS A 253 -30.72 11.09 -4.20
CA LYS A 253 -29.89 11.61 -3.11
C LYS A 253 -29.82 10.54 -2.03
N VAL A 254 -28.59 10.16 -1.63
CA VAL A 254 -28.35 9.18 -0.59
C VAL A 254 -27.53 9.83 0.53
N ASN A 255 -27.95 9.66 1.77
CA ASN A 255 -27.17 10.10 2.92
C ASN A 255 -26.16 9.01 3.31
N VAL A 256 -24.92 9.43 3.53
CA VAL A 256 -23.82 8.58 4.00
C VAL A 256 -23.36 9.12 5.34
N THR A 257 -23.47 8.29 6.38
CA THR A 257 -23.03 8.63 7.75
C THR A 257 -21.84 7.78 8.14
N VAL A 258 -20.81 8.41 8.71
CA VAL A 258 -19.63 7.75 9.28
C VAL A 258 -19.42 8.22 10.71
N VAL A 259 -18.82 7.36 11.54
CA VAL A 259 -18.30 7.77 12.85
C VAL A 259 -16.80 7.85 12.77
N VAL A 260 -16.25 8.98 13.16
CA VAL A 260 -14.82 9.25 13.12
C VAL A 260 -14.35 9.78 14.47
N SER A 261 -13.20 9.29 14.94
CA SER A 261 -12.47 9.84 16.08
C SER A 261 -11.38 10.78 15.59
N THR A 262 -11.42 12.05 16.00
CA THR A 262 -10.39 13.06 15.73
C THR A 262 -9.60 13.29 17.00
N ALA A 263 -8.33 12.88 17.01
CA ALA A 263 -7.40 13.05 18.11
C ALA A 263 -6.51 14.28 17.89
N ILE A 264 -6.29 15.07 18.93
CA ILE A 264 -5.31 16.16 19.01
C ILE A 264 -4.29 15.75 20.08
N CYS A 265 -3.16 15.20 19.66
CA CYS A 265 -2.15 14.60 20.55
C CYS A 265 -0.93 15.51 20.69
N LEU A 266 -0.52 15.80 21.94
CA LEU A 266 0.72 16.52 22.22
C LEU A 266 1.93 15.66 21.85
N LEU A 267 2.75 16.16 20.93
CA LEU A 267 3.97 15.50 20.52
C LEU A 267 5.04 15.51 21.62
N PRO A 268 5.97 14.53 21.63
CA PRO A 268 7.04 14.48 22.61
C PRO A 268 7.82 15.79 22.70
N GLU A 269 8.06 16.28 23.93
CA GLU A 269 8.81 17.51 24.13
C GLU A 269 10.27 17.37 23.70
N LYS A 270 10.87 16.20 23.99
CA LYS A 270 12.20 15.82 23.49
C LYS A 270 12.02 14.93 22.25
N PRO A 271 12.26 15.44 21.05
CA PRO A 271 12.18 14.64 19.84
C PRO A 271 13.14 13.45 19.88
N MET A 272 12.74 12.32 19.26
CA MET A 272 13.61 11.14 19.12
C MET A 272 14.80 11.47 18.21
N ALA A 273 15.98 10.91 18.51
CA ALA A 273 17.11 10.93 17.59
C ALA A 273 16.75 10.24 16.28
N ARG A 274 16.92 10.96 15.19
CA ARG A 274 16.61 10.45 13.84
C ARG A 274 17.71 9.53 13.38
N ARG A 275 17.34 8.51 12.58
CA ARG A 275 18.28 7.59 11.92
C ARG A 275 18.09 7.72 10.41
N ARG A 276 19.18 7.96 9.68
CA ARG A 276 19.13 8.07 8.21
C ARG A 276 18.69 6.77 7.58
N GLU A 277 17.87 6.88 6.52
CA GLU A 277 17.51 5.76 5.67
C GLU A 277 18.73 5.24 4.90
N ASP A 278 18.82 3.93 4.76
CA ASP A 278 19.78 3.28 3.87
C ASP A 278 19.01 2.38 2.89
N TRP A 279 19.28 2.52 1.61
CA TRP A 279 18.57 1.79 0.56
C TRP A 279 18.71 0.26 0.64
N ARG A 280 19.67 -0.24 1.43
CA ARG A 280 19.87 -1.66 1.68
C ARG A 280 18.90 -2.23 2.70
N VAL A 281 18.17 -1.38 3.44
CA VAL A 281 17.24 -1.80 4.48
C VAL A 281 15.88 -1.12 4.30
N GLY A 282 14.83 -1.91 4.15
CA GLY A 282 13.49 -1.42 3.84
C GLY A 282 12.73 -0.92 5.05
N TYR A 283 12.87 0.34 5.38
CA TYR A 283 12.03 1.03 6.36
C TYR A 283 11.12 2.06 5.70
N PHE A 284 9.94 2.32 6.27
CA PHE A 284 9.23 3.56 5.98
C PHE A 284 10.06 4.74 6.45
N SER A 285 9.97 5.86 5.76
CA SER A 285 10.81 7.03 6.05
C SER A 285 10.07 8.35 5.88
N THR A 286 10.62 9.39 6.50
CA THR A 286 10.18 10.77 6.36
C THR A 286 11.25 11.58 5.65
N PRO A 287 10.92 12.31 4.57
CA PRO A 287 11.89 13.12 3.84
C PRO A 287 12.21 14.41 4.60
N SER A 288 13.42 14.90 4.44
CA SER A 288 13.89 16.18 4.96
C SER A 288 14.78 16.89 3.94
N THR A 289 14.72 18.22 3.95
CA THR A 289 15.62 19.08 3.17
C THR A 289 16.60 19.72 4.14
N ILE A 290 17.89 19.66 3.84
CA ILE A 290 18.96 20.16 4.70
C ILE A 290 19.69 21.30 3.99
N TYR A 291 19.82 22.43 4.69
CA TYR A 291 20.64 23.57 4.27
C TYR A 291 21.84 23.76 5.21
N ASN A 292 23.00 24.09 4.67
CA ASN A 292 24.12 24.59 5.44
C ASN A 292 24.91 25.61 4.60
N ASP A 293 25.73 26.44 5.26
CA ASP A 293 26.42 27.56 4.60
C ASP A 293 27.52 27.13 3.62
N GLU A 294 28.02 25.90 3.72
CA GLU A 294 29.15 25.38 2.91
C GLU A 294 28.69 24.57 1.70
N GLN A 295 27.41 24.17 1.64
CA GLN A 295 26.92 23.32 0.56
C GLN A 295 26.73 24.08 -0.74
N GLN A 296 27.10 23.46 -1.87
CA GLN A 296 26.85 23.99 -3.22
C GLN A 296 25.56 23.47 -3.83
N LYS A 297 24.96 22.45 -3.21
CA LYS A 297 23.70 21.82 -3.63
C LYS A 297 22.90 21.46 -2.39
N VAL A 298 21.59 21.69 -2.44
CA VAL A 298 20.66 21.27 -1.37
C VAL A 298 20.76 19.77 -1.15
N GLU A 299 20.88 19.37 0.10
CA GLU A 299 20.85 17.98 0.50
C GLU A 299 19.41 17.54 0.81
N HIS A 300 19.02 16.38 0.26
CA HIS A 300 17.81 15.69 0.62
C HIS A 300 18.19 14.44 1.40
N ALA A 301 17.63 14.31 2.59
CA ALA A 301 17.79 13.15 3.45
C ALA A 301 16.43 12.52 3.73
N SER A 302 16.41 11.23 4.01
CA SER A 302 15.26 10.52 4.54
C SER A 302 15.62 9.88 5.86
N TYR A 303 14.68 9.86 6.80
CA TYR A 303 14.89 9.28 8.13
C TYR A 303 13.86 8.19 8.36
N ILE A 304 14.30 7.01 8.85
CA ILE A 304 13.41 5.86 9.04
C ILE A 304 12.37 6.11 10.10
N THR A 305 11.20 5.50 9.93
CA THR A 305 10.19 5.45 10.99
C THR A 305 10.46 4.27 11.90
N ARG A 306 10.48 4.49 13.21
CA ARG A 306 10.71 3.46 14.21
C ARG A 306 10.20 3.86 15.58
N TRP A 307 10.04 2.89 16.47
CA TRP A 307 9.78 3.15 17.88
C TRP A 307 11.03 3.66 18.58
N ARG A 308 10.82 4.49 19.61
CA ARG A 308 11.89 4.88 20.52
C ARG A 308 12.17 3.74 21.49
N LEU A 309 13.31 3.09 21.37
CA LEU A 309 13.80 2.13 22.34
C LEU A 309 15.11 2.62 22.96
N GLU A 310 15.09 2.80 24.28
CA GLU A 310 16.24 3.18 25.08
C GLU A 310 16.43 2.10 26.17
N PRO A 311 17.67 1.62 26.41
CA PRO A 311 17.90 0.57 27.41
C PRO A 311 17.62 1.06 28.81
N LYS A 312 16.91 0.28 29.60
CA LYS A 312 16.62 0.57 31.02
C LYS A 312 17.89 0.57 31.89
N ASP A 313 18.84 -0.31 31.51
CA ASP A 313 20.18 -0.37 32.08
C ASP A 313 21.21 -0.19 30.98
N THR A 314 21.65 1.05 30.79
CA THR A 314 22.63 1.40 29.77
C THR A 314 24.00 0.78 30.01
N ALA A 315 24.40 0.56 31.27
CA ALA A 315 25.68 -0.04 31.62
C ALA A 315 25.72 -1.55 31.26
N ALA A 316 24.63 -2.27 31.58
CA ALA A 316 24.47 -3.67 31.18
C ALA A 316 24.43 -3.79 29.65
N TYR A 317 23.67 -2.92 28.98
CA TYR A 317 23.57 -2.89 27.52
C TYR A 317 24.94 -2.70 26.87
N MET A 318 25.75 -1.76 27.37
CA MET A 318 27.10 -1.50 26.85
C MET A 318 28.08 -2.65 27.09
N ARG A 319 27.81 -3.52 28.05
CA ARG A 319 28.56 -4.78 28.23
C ARG A 319 28.10 -5.91 27.30
N GLY A 320 27.05 -5.69 26.48
CA GLY A 320 26.48 -6.69 25.59
C GLY A 320 25.44 -7.60 26.26
N GLU A 321 24.97 -7.24 27.48
CA GLU A 321 23.91 -7.96 28.19
C GLU A 321 22.53 -7.55 27.66
N LEU A 322 21.60 -8.50 27.54
CA LEU A 322 20.23 -8.21 27.17
C LEU A 322 19.52 -7.44 28.28
N THR A 323 18.98 -6.29 27.95
CA THR A 323 18.23 -5.43 28.88
C THR A 323 16.82 -5.13 28.35
N GLU A 324 15.89 -4.84 29.25
CA GLU A 324 14.57 -4.36 28.86
C GLU A 324 14.67 -2.90 28.36
N PRO A 325 13.81 -2.50 27.41
CA PRO A 325 13.66 -1.09 27.09
C PRO A 325 12.96 -0.32 28.22
N VAL A 326 13.20 0.97 28.32
CA VAL A 326 12.50 1.88 29.24
C VAL A 326 11.00 1.83 29.00
N LYS A 327 10.59 1.85 27.73
CA LYS A 327 9.20 1.67 27.29
C LYS A 327 9.16 0.56 26.24
N PRO A 328 8.58 -0.60 26.54
CA PRO A 328 8.33 -1.66 25.56
C PRO A 328 7.30 -1.21 24.50
N ILE A 329 7.25 -1.94 23.40
CA ILE A 329 6.24 -1.80 22.35
C ILE A 329 5.08 -2.72 22.73
N ASP A 330 3.96 -2.14 23.14
CA ASP A 330 2.80 -2.86 23.64
C ASP A 330 1.71 -2.93 22.56
N PHE A 331 1.29 -4.14 22.19
CA PHE A 331 0.11 -4.38 21.36
C PHE A 331 -1.01 -4.97 22.20
N TYR A 332 -2.14 -4.28 22.25
CA TYR A 332 -3.33 -4.68 22.98
C TYR A 332 -4.25 -5.49 22.07
N ILE A 333 -4.72 -6.63 22.56
CA ILE A 333 -5.62 -7.51 21.80
C ILE A 333 -7.05 -7.05 22.01
N GLY A 334 -7.70 -6.53 20.96
CA GLY A 334 -9.08 -6.06 21.03
C GLY A 334 -10.07 -7.15 21.45
N GLY A 335 -11.10 -6.76 22.19
CA GLY A 335 -12.09 -7.67 22.78
C GLY A 335 -12.84 -8.51 21.74
N ALA A 336 -13.00 -7.98 20.51
CA ALA A 336 -13.68 -8.65 19.41
C ALA A 336 -12.87 -9.79 18.74
N VAL A 337 -11.58 -9.94 19.07
CA VAL A 337 -10.76 -11.04 18.51
C VAL A 337 -11.29 -12.39 19.00
N PRO A 338 -11.64 -13.33 18.08
CA PRO A 338 -12.12 -14.65 18.45
C PRO A 338 -11.14 -15.41 19.36
N ALA A 339 -11.64 -15.99 20.43
CA ALA A 339 -10.82 -16.64 21.46
C ALA A 339 -9.88 -17.73 20.92
N HIS A 340 -10.32 -18.47 19.91
CA HIS A 340 -9.52 -19.53 19.30
C HIS A 340 -8.37 -19.04 18.42
N LEU A 341 -8.39 -17.76 17.96
CA LEU A 341 -7.33 -17.15 17.19
C LEU A 341 -6.30 -16.40 18.06
N ARG A 342 -6.71 -15.94 19.24
CA ARG A 342 -5.86 -15.12 20.15
C ARG A 342 -4.48 -15.73 20.41
N PRO A 343 -4.33 -17.05 20.71
CA PRO A 343 -3.00 -17.63 20.99
C PRO A 343 -2.03 -17.50 19.81
N TYR A 344 -2.53 -17.63 18.58
CA TYR A 344 -1.72 -17.56 17.38
C TYR A 344 -1.34 -16.11 17.05
N ILE A 345 -2.27 -15.17 17.19
CA ILE A 345 -2.00 -13.72 17.04
C ILE A 345 -0.96 -13.27 18.06
N ILE A 346 -1.12 -13.62 19.33
CA ILE A 346 -0.16 -13.30 20.40
C ILE A 346 1.23 -13.84 20.06
N LYS A 347 1.30 -15.09 19.58
CA LYS A 347 2.56 -15.69 19.18
C LYS A 347 3.21 -14.94 18.02
N GLY A 348 2.44 -14.55 16.99
CA GLY A 348 2.93 -13.77 15.86
C GLY A 348 3.48 -12.40 16.28
N ILE A 349 2.85 -11.73 17.25
CA ILE A 349 3.37 -10.49 17.83
C ILE A 349 4.70 -10.74 18.55
N LEU A 350 4.77 -11.78 19.38
CA LEU A 350 5.93 -12.07 20.23
C LEU A 350 7.12 -12.64 19.45
N ASP A 351 6.91 -13.19 18.26
CA ASP A 351 7.97 -13.74 17.41
C ASP A 351 9.08 -12.70 17.11
N TRP A 352 8.76 -11.41 17.07
CA TRP A 352 9.73 -10.35 16.83
C TRP A 352 10.78 -10.19 17.94
N ASN A 353 10.54 -10.69 19.17
CA ASN A 353 11.51 -10.53 20.26
C ASN A 353 12.88 -11.15 19.93
N VAL A 354 12.93 -12.22 19.15
CA VAL A 354 14.21 -12.83 18.70
C VAL A 354 15.06 -11.83 17.90
N ALA A 355 14.42 -10.98 17.11
CA ALA A 355 15.11 -9.93 16.34
C ALA A 355 15.56 -8.77 17.25
N PHE A 356 14.75 -8.41 18.24
CA PHE A 356 15.13 -7.38 19.23
C PHE A 356 16.25 -7.83 20.18
N GLU A 357 16.35 -9.14 20.47
CA GLU A 357 17.50 -9.68 21.22
C GLU A 357 18.82 -9.47 20.46
N ARG A 358 18.81 -9.54 19.12
CA ARG A 358 19.96 -9.14 18.30
C ARG A 358 20.32 -7.67 18.50
N ALA A 359 19.33 -6.80 18.63
CA ALA A 359 19.52 -5.38 18.92
C ALA A 359 19.91 -5.10 20.38
N GLY A 360 19.98 -6.10 21.27
CA GLY A 360 20.35 -5.99 22.68
C GLY A 360 19.18 -5.83 23.65
N PHE A 361 17.94 -6.00 23.17
CA PHE A 361 16.74 -5.85 24.01
C PHE A 361 16.01 -7.16 24.24
N LYS A 362 15.67 -7.48 25.49
CA LYS A 362 14.71 -8.53 25.82
C LYS A 362 13.35 -7.94 26.13
N ASN A 363 12.27 -8.70 25.86
CA ASN A 363 10.89 -8.28 26.10
C ASN A 363 10.54 -6.92 25.45
N ALA A 364 11.12 -6.65 24.28
CA ALA A 364 10.93 -5.38 23.59
C ALA A 364 9.50 -5.23 23.04
N VAL A 365 8.90 -6.32 22.59
CA VAL A 365 7.53 -6.39 22.08
C VAL A 365 6.69 -7.24 23.00
N ARG A 366 5.51 -6.72 23.38
CA ARG A 366 4.58 -7.42 24.27
C ARG A 366 3.19 -7.46 23.64
N ALA A 367 2.48 -8.55 23.88
CA ALA A 367 1.07 -8.71 23.53
C ALA A 367 0.26 -8.73 24.83
N ILE A 368 -0.68 -7.81 24.97
CA ILE A 368 -1.46 -7.61 26.20
C ILE A 368 -2.92 -7.89 25.90
N VAL A 369 -3.50 -8.83 26.62
CA VAL A 369 -4.94 -9.02 26.65
C VAL A 369 -5.49 -8.11 27.76
N PRO A 370 -6.21 -7.02 27.43
CA PRO A 370 -6.72 -6.11 28.42
C PRO A 370 -7.76 -6.83 29.30
N ASP A 371 -7.83 -6.46 30.57
CA ASP A 371 -8.95 -6.83 31.45
C ASP A 371 -10.16 -5.93 31.14
N ASP A 372 -11.32 -6.31 31.66
CA ASP A 372 -12.60 -5.60 31.42
C ASP A 372 -12.62 -4.15 32.00
N THR A 373 -11.58 -3.75 32.73
CA THR A 373 -11.49 -2.41 33.34
C THR A 373 -10.72 -1.43 32.45
N LEU A 374 -9.96 -1.93 31.48
CA LEU A 374 -9.14 -1.14 30.58
C LEU A 374 -9.84 -0.94 29.22
N ASP A 375 -10.41 0.24 29.01
CA ASP A 375 -11.00 0.64 27.72
C ASP A 375 -9.87 1.03 26.74
N VAL A 376 -9.37 0.04 25.99
CA VAL A 376 -8.32 0.25 24.99
C VAL A 376 -8.88 0.49 23.58
N GLU A 377 -10.20 0.36 23.41
CA GLU A 377 -10.80 0.38 22.06
C GLU A 377 -10.84 1.80 21.47
N GLY A 378 -9.77 2.14 20.82
CA GLY A 378 -9.83 2.96 19.61
C GLY A 378 -9.78 4.46 19.73
N ASP A 379 -9.87 5.05 20.91
CA ASP A 379 -9.91 6.50 21.05
C ASP A 379 -8.61 7.11 21.62
N ASP A 380 -7.85 6.40 22.43
CA ASP A 380 -6.61 6.92 23.02
C ASP A 380 -5.37 6.47 22.24
N MET A 381 -4.65 7.42 21.66
CA MET A 381 -3.38 7.18 20.94
C MET A 381 -2.24 6.66 21.86
N HIS A 382 -2.54 6.38 23.11
CA HIS A 382 -1.58 5.74 24.02
C HIS A 382 -1.46 4.23 23.79
N TYR A 383 -2.49 3.62 23.19
CA TYR A 383 -2.61 2.18 23.01
C TYR A 383 -2.55 1.82 21.53
N SER A 384 -1.63 0.92 21.17
CA SER A 384 -1.63 0.26 19.85
C SER A 384 -2.51 -0.98 19.95
N VAL A 385 -3.60 -1.03 19.17
CA VAL A 385 -4.63 -2.06 19.31
C VAL A 385 -4.71 -2.94 18.08
N LEU A 386 -4.71 -4.26 18.27
CA LEU A 386 -5.15 -5.18 17.22
C LEU A 386 -6.68 -5.21 17.23
N THR A 387 -7.26 -4.50 16.28
CA THR A 387 -8.72 -4.36 16.10
C THR A 387 -9.25 -5.43 15.16
N TYR A 388 -10.24 -6.20 15.61
CA TYR A 388 -10.93 -7.18 14.77
C TYR A 388 -12.20 -6.57 14.19
N ALA A 389 -12.28 -6.46 12.87
CA ALA A 389 -13.39 -5.82 12.18
C ALA A 389 -14.20 -6.83 11.36
N ALA A 390 -15.51 -6.87 11.57
CA ALA A 390 -16.45 -7.64 10.76
C ALA A 390 -16.57 -6.99 9.38
N SER A 391 -15.95 -7.57 8.37
CA SER A 391 -15.94 -7.11 6.98
C SER A 391 -15.75 -8.29 6.05
N GLU A 392 -16.34 -8.20 4.85
CA GLU A 392 -16.09 -9.15 3.77
C GLU A 392 -14.70 -8.95 3.12
N LYS A 393 -14.01 -7.87 3.46
CA LYS A 393 -12.66 -7.61 2.97
C LYS A 393 -11.68 -8.67 3.48
N ALA A 394 -11.03 -9.34 2.54
CA ALA A 394 -10.07 -10.39 2.83
C ALA A 394 -8.65 -9.81 2.94
N ASN A 395 -8.34 -9.11 4.03
CA ASN A 395 -7.05 -8.49 4.28
C ASN A 395 -6.77 -8.28 5.79
N ALA A 396 -5.53 -7.88 6.10
CA ALA A 396 -5.12 -7.25 7.35
C ALA A 396 -4.25 -6.02 7.02
N MET A 397 -4.01 -5.13 7.97
CA MET A 397 -3.19 -3.92 7.76
C MET A 397 -2.61 -3.44 9.07
N GLY A 398 -1.33 -3.02 9.07
CA GLY A 398 -0.62 -2.45 10.21
C GLY A 398 -0.23 -0.97 10.01
N PRO A 399 -1.18 -0.01 10.02
CA PRO A 399 -0.86 1.41 9.90
C PRO A 399 -0.16 1.95 11.15
N SER A 400 0.68 2.97 10.98
CA SER A 400 1.36 3.67 12.06
C SER A 400 1.03 5.16 12.07
N THR A 401 0.93 5.72 13.26
CA THR A 401 0.91 7.16 13.50
C THR A 401 2.29 7.61 13.96
N ILE A 402 2.90 8.52 13.23
CA ILE A 402 4.28 8.94 13.46
C ILE A 402 4.38 10.42 13.84
N ASP A 403 5.45 10.77 14.55
CA ASP A 403 5.89 12.16 14.69
C ASP A 403 6.60 12.61 13.42
N PRO A 404 6.01 13.52 12.61
CA PRO A 404 6.59 13.91 11.33
C PRO A 404 7.96 14.59 11.43
N ARG A 405 8.34 15.06 12.63
CA ARG A 405 9.63 15.73 12.88
C ARG A 405 10.79 14.73 12.94
N THR A 406 10.52 13.48 13.32
CA THR A 406 11.57 12.51 13.68
C THR A 406 11.40 11.12 13.07
N GLY A 407 10.20 10.78 12.60
CA GLY A 407 9.83 9.41 12.25
C GLY A 407 9.57 8.51 13.47
N GLU A 408 9.47 9.06 14.70
CA GLU A 408 9.10 8.27 15.87
C GLU A 408 7.69 7.73 15.72
N ILE A 409 7.53 6.40 15.81
CA ILE A 409 6.21 5.77 15.84
C ILE A 409 5.62 6.03 17.23
N LEU A 410 4.45 6.65 17.28
CA LEU A 410 3.73 7.00 18.51
C LEU A 410 2.67 5.97 18.86
N GLU A 411 2.06 5.39 17.83
CA GLU A 411 1.01 4.38 17.86
C GLU A 411 1.05 3.57 16.59
N ALA A 412 0.74 2.28 16.65
CA ALA A 412 0.59 1.45 15.47
C ALA A 412 -0.53 0.43 15.71
N ASP A 413 -1.68 0.67 15.10
CA ASP A 413 -2.80 -0.27 15.14
C ASP A 413 -2.63 -1.37 14.12
N ILE A 414 -3.20 -2.53 14.42
CA ILE A 414 -3.36 -3.62 13.46
C ILE A 414 -4.85 -3.81 13.21
N ILE A 415 -5.27 -3.68 11.96
CA ILE A 415 -6.65 -3.90 11.56
C ILE A 415 -6.74 -5.30 10.98
N TRP A 416 -7.54 -6.16 11.64
CA TRP A 416 -7.78 -7.52 11.22
C TRP A 416 -9.22 -7.66 10.72
N TRP A 417 -9.40 -7.81 9.41
CA TRP A 417 -10.73 -8.06 8.85
C TRP A 417 -11.09 -9.53 8.93
N HIS A 418 -12.33 -9.82 9.31
CA HIS A 418 -12.80 -11.20 9.53
C HIS A 418 -12.51 -12.13 8.35
N ASN A 419 -12.75 -11.65 7.13
CA ASN A 419 -12.66 -12.48 5.93
C ASN A 419 -11.23 -12.78 5.44
N VAL A 420 -10.19 -12.29 6.11
CA VAL A 420 -8.81 -12.70 5.84
C VAL A 420 -8.63 -14.23 5.99
N GLN A 421 -9.45 -14.86 6.84
CA GLN A 421 -9.42 -16.32 7.01
C GLN A 421 -9.84 -17.06 5.74
N SER A 422 -10.78 -16.52 4.94
CA SER A 422 -11.15 -17.09 3.64
C SER A 422 -9.95 -17.11 2.70
N LEU A 423 -9.26 -16.00 2.57
CA LEU A 423 -8.07 -15.88 1.74
C LEU A 423 -6.94 -16.83 2.18
N ILE A 424 -6.69 -16.90 3.49
CA ILE A 424 -5.71 -17.83 4.07
C ILE A 424 -6.06 -19.28 3.73
N SER A 425 -7.33 -19.64 3.85
CA SER A 425 -7.80 -21.00 3.56
C SER A 425 -7.64 -21.36 2.08
N GLU A 426 -7.94 -20.43 1.19
CA GLU A 426 -7.71 -20.61 -0.25
C GLU A 426 -6.23 -20.82 -0.56
N TRP A 427 -5.34 -19.97 -0.04
CA TRP A 427 -3.88 -20.12 -0.25
C TRP A 427 -3.37 -21.46 0.25
N ILE A 428 -3.75 -21.85 1.47
CA ILE A 428 -3.34 -23.14 2.04
C ILE A 428 -3.78 -24.28 1.13
N THR A 429 -5.06 -24.31 0.72
CA THR A 429 -5.59 -25.40 -0.10
C THR A 429 -4.95 -25.44 -1.48
N VAL A 430 -4.83 -24.29 -2.16
CA VAL A 430 -4.29 -24.20 -3.53
C VAL A 430 -2.79 -24.49 -3.56
N GLN A 431 -2.02 -23.93 -2.61
CA GLN A 431 -0.57 -23.99 -2.65
C GLN A 431 0.00 -25.22 -1.93
N THR A 432 -0.70 -25.78 -0.94
CA THR A 432 -0.17 -26.90 -0.14
C THR A 432 -1.00 -28.17 -0.21
N GLY A 433 -2.24 -28.15 -0.72
CA GLY A 433 -3.14 -29.30 -0.75
C GLY A 433 -2.59 -30.52 -1.49
N ALA A 434 -1.68 -30.34 -2.45
CA ALA A 434 -0.99 -31.43 -3.11
C ALA A 434 -0.09 -32.26 -2.14
N VAL A 435 0.50 -31.59 -1.13
CA VAL A 435 1.51 -32.21 -0.23
C VAL A 435 1.01 -32.37 1.21
N ASP A 436 0.11 -31.48 1.70
CA ASP A 436 -0.43 -31.54 3.05
C ASP A 436 -1.88 -32.07 3.06
N PRO A 437 -2.13 -33.28 3.57
CA PRO A 437 -3.49 -33.81 3.67
C PRO A 437 -4.44 -32.99 4.52
N ARG A 438 -3.95 -32.19 5.48
CA ARG A 438 -4.76 -31.34 6.35
C ARG A 438 -5.40 -30.18 5.58
N ALA A 439 -4.84 -29.80 4.42
CA ALA A 439 -5.31 -28.72 3.53
C ALA A 439 -6.44 -29.18 2.58
N ARG A 440 -6.97 -30.40 2.71
CA ARG A 440 -7.88 -31.05 1.76
C ARG A 440 -9.34 -31.07 2.24
N SER A 441 -9.79 -29.99 2.86
CA SER A 441 -11.17 -29.88 3.30
C SER A 441 -11.61 -28.42 3.34
N LEU A 442 -12.92 -28.18 3.19
CA LEU A 442 -13.51 -26.84 3.27
C LEU A 442 -13.27 -26.20 4.65
N LYS A 443 -13.28 -26.99 5.70
CA LYS A 443 -12.97 -26.54 7.06
C LYS A 443 -11.62 -27.09 7.49
N LEU A 444 -10.60 -26.24 7.37
CA LEU A 444 -9.24 -26.58 7.76
C LEU A 444 -9.10 -26.74 9.28
N PRO A 445 -8.21 -27.63 9.75
CA PRO A 445 -7.86 -27.75 11.18
C PRO A 445 -7.39 -26.43 11.76
N ILE A 446 -7.75 -26.16 13.02
CA ILE A 446 -7.42 -24.90 13.69
C ILE A 446 -5.91 -24.67 13.81
N GLU A 447 -5.12 -25.72 13.94
CA GLU A 447 -3.67 -25.64 14.01
C GLU A 447 -3.10 -25.10 12.70
N LEU A 448 -3.64 -25.54 11.55
CA LEU A 448 -3.17 -25.11 10.24
C LEU A 448 -3.58 -23.64 9.96
N ILE A 449 -4.84 -23.29 10.23
CA ILE A 449 -5.30 -21.89 10.15
C ILE A 449 -4.55 -21.01 11.15
N GLY A 450 -4.33 -21.49 12.37
CA GLY A 450 -3.63 -20.77 13.42
C GLY A 450 -2.18 -20.43 13.06
N ASP A 451 -1.44 -21.39 12.49
CA ASP A 451 -0.07 -21.13 12.02
C ASP A 451 -0.05 -20.05 10.91
N ALA A 452 -1.03 -20.06 10.02
CA ALA A 452 -1.17 -19.03 8.99
C ALA A 452 -1.60 -17.67 9.57
N VAL A 453 -2.49 -17.65 10.57
CA VAL A 453 -2.87 -16.43 11.32
C VAL A 453 -1.66 -15.86 12.06
N ARG A 454 -0.81 -16.70 12.66
CA ARG A 454 0.46 -16.29 13.26
C ARG A 454 1.39 -15.65 12.24
N PHE A 455 1.53 -16.27 11.05
CA PHE A 455 2.31 -15.71 9.94
C PHE A 455 1.82 -14.30 9.56
N VAL A 456 0.52 -14.13 9.29
CA VAL A 456 -0.06 -12.84 8.92
C VAL A 456 0.10 -11.82 10.06
N ALA A 457 -0.17 -12.20 11.31
CA ALA A 457 0.02 -11.30 12.46
C ALA A 457 1.48 -10.85 12.61
N CYS A 458 2.44 -11.76 12.41
CA CYS A 458 3.86 -11.43 12.44
C CYS A 458 4.23 -10.45 11.33
N HIS A 459 3.70 -10.61 10.11
CA HIS A 459 3.91 -9.72 8.99
C HIS A 459 3.37 -8.30 9.29
N GLU A 460 2.13 -8.17 9.76
CA GLU A 460 1.52 -6.87 10.08
C GLU A 460 2.23 -6.14 11.22
N VAL A 461 2.74 -6.90 12.21
CA VAL A 461 3.61 -6.32 13.25
C VAL A 461 4.90 -5.79 12.63
N GLY A 462 5.49 -6.45 11.64
CA GLY A 462 6.66 -5.93 10.92
C GLY A 462 6.42 -4.53 10.35
N HIS A 463 5.26 -4.28 9.75
CA HIS A 463 4.87 -2.93 9.30
C HIS A 463 4.73 -1.97 10.48
N SER A 464 4.13 -2.41 11.57
CA SER A 464 3.99 -1.63 12.80
C SER A 464 5.33 -1.34 13.49
N LEU A 465 6.39 -2.06 13.13
CA LEU A 465 7.79 -1.79 13.53
C LEU A 465 8.56 -0.90 12.54
N GLY A 466 7.90 -0.42 11.49
CA GLY A 466 8.48 0.45 10.48
C GLY A 466 9.02 -0.24 9.24
N LEU A 467 8.96 -1.56 9.14
CA LEU A 467 9.49 -2.31 8.00
C LEU A 467 8.56 -2.24 6.78
N ARG A 468 9.15 -2.13 5.60
CA ARG A 468 8.48 -2.24 4.30
C ARG A 468 8.57 -3.68 3.78
N HIS A 469 7.77 -4.00 2.76
CA HIS A 469 7.89 -5.28 2.07
C HIS A 469 9.29 -5.46 1.48
N ASN A 470 9.82 -6.69 1.58
CA ASN A 470 11.06 -7.09 0.92
C ASN A 470 10.81 -8.22 -0.08
N MET A 471 10.45 -7.89 -1.31
CA MET A 471 10.11 -8.87 -2.36
C MET A 471 11.35 -9.56 -3.00
N MET A 472 12.55 -9.32 -2.48
CA MET A 472 13.75 -10.02 -2.92
C MET A 472 14.11 -11.19 -1.98
N ALA A 473 13.42 -11.30 -0.87
CA ALA A 473 13.73 -12.31 0.14
C ALA A 473 13.31 -13.73 -0.27
N SER A 474 12.25 -13.89 -1.10
CA SER A 474 11.84 -15.16 -1.69
C SER A 474 12.92 -15.75 -2.59
N ALA A 475 13.58 -14.92 -3.40
CA ALA A 475 14.66 -15.34 -4.30
C ALA A 475 16.00 -15.63 -3.60
N ALA A 476 16.11 -15.38 -2.30
CA ALA A 476 17.31 -15.68 -1.53
C ALA A 476 17.59 -17.17 -1.39
N TYR A 477 16.54 -18.00 -1.37
CA TYR A 477 16.65 -19.45 -1.17
C TYR A 477 16.54 -20.20 -2.50
N PRO A 478 17.42 -21.20 -2.75
CA PRO A 478 17.33 -22.00 -3.96
C PRO A 478 16.00 -22.79 -4.00
N THR A 479 15.34 -22.82 -5.14
CA THR A 479 14.09 -23.58 -5.37
C THR A 479 14.22 -25.03 -4.94
N ASP A 480 15.35 -25.69 -5.26
CA ASP A 480 15.59 -27.08 -4.84
C ASP A 480 15.72 -27.25 -3.31
N SER A 481 16.30 -26.24 -2.64
CA SER A 481 16.44 -26.26 -1.19
C SER A 481 15.11 -26.13 -0.46
N LEU A 482 14.15 -25.42 -1.02
CA LEU A 482 12.80 -25.31 -0.48
C LEU A 482 12.01 -26.62 -0.49
N ARG A 483 12.49 -27.62 -1.24
CA ARG A 483 11.99 -29.00 -1.25
C ARG A 483 12.66 -29.89 -0.21
N SER A 484 13.62 -29.38 0.54
CA SER A 484 14.34 -30.11 1.58
C SER A 484 13.78 -29.83 2.96
N GLU A 485 13.31 -30.89 3.67
CA GLU A 485 12.86 -30.78 5.06
C GLU A 485 13.96 -30.20 5.96
N SER A 486 15.19 -30.68 5.83
CA SER A 486 16.32 -30.24 6.66
C SER A 486 16.70 -28.77 6.41
N PHE A 487 16.58 -28.30 5.18
CA PHE A 487 16.84 -26.90 4.85
C PHE A 487 15.77 -25.99 5.43
N THR A 488 14.50 -26.24 5.13
CA THR A 488 13.39 -25.39 5.59
C THR A 488 13.26 -25.38 7.12
N THR A 489 13.53 -26.51 7.77
CA THR A 489 13.58 -26.59 9.24
C THR A 489 14.75 -25.78 9.82
N ARG A 490 15.94 -25.86 9.22
CA ARG A 490 17.12 -25.10 9.67
C ARG A 490 16.91 -23.58 9.47
N MET A 491 16.30 -23.17 8.34
CA MET A 491 16.02 -21.77 8.05
C MET A 491 14.82 -21.26 8.84
N GLY A 492 13.99 -22.14 9.38
CA GLY A 492 12.78 -21.80 10.13
C GLY A 492 11.65 -21.24 9.27
N GLY A 493 11.84 -21.16 7.94
CA GLY A 493 10.88 -20.55 7.00
C GLY A 493 11.24 -20.80 5.55
N THR A 494 10.41 -20.28 4.65
CA THR A 494 10.52 -20.45 3.20
C THR A 494 11.08 -19.23 2.47
N SER A 495 11.29 -18.12 3.19
CA SER A 495 11.86 -16.85 2.70
C SER A 495 12.86 -16.29 3.70
N ALA A 496 13.77 -15.44 3.24
CA ALA A 496 14.73 -14.75 4.10
C ALA A 496 14.09 -13.62 4.94
N SER A 497 12.84 -13.25 4.67
CA SER A 497 12.08 -12.24 5.40
C SER A 497 10.61 -12.62 5.50
N ILE A 498 10.01 -12.34 6.66
CA ILE A 498 8.57 -12.38 6.87
C ILE A 498 7.85 -11.25 6.10
N MET A 499 8.58 -10.20 5.72
CA MET A 499 8.04 -9.06 4.99
C MET A 499 7.92 -9.30 3.47
N ASP A 500 8.22 -10.52 3.01
CA ASP A 500 7.94 -10.98 1.66
C ASP A 500 6.51 -11.53 1.53
N TYR A 501 5.94 -11.49 0.33
CA TYR A 501 4.68 -12.16 0.01
C TYR A 501 4.88 -13.58 -0.51
N ALA A 502 5.89 -14.28 -0.01
CA ALA A 502 6.19 -15.67 -0.42
C ALA A 502 5.06 -16.66 -0.15
N ARG A 503 4.04 -16.31 0.64
CA ARG A 503 2.85 -17.09 1.01
C ARG A 503 3.22 -18.48 1.54
N PHE A 504 2.81 -19.54 0.84
CA PHE A 504 3.09 -20.92 1.24
C PHE A 504 3.98 -21.63 0.23
N ASN A 505 4.67 -22.69 0.69
CA ASN A 505 5.64 -23.45 -0.12
C ASN A 505 4.96 -24.27 -1.21
N TYR A 506 4.65 -23.62 -2.33
CA TYR A 506 4.04 -24.28 -3.48
C TYR A 506 5.03 -25.08 -4.36
N VAL A 507 6.34 -24.99 -4.07
CA VAL A 507 7.36 -25.76 -4.83
C VAL A 507 7.61 -27.15 -4.24
N ALA A 508 7.25 -27.38 -2.97
CA ALA A 508 7.32 -28.70 -2.35
C ALA A 508 6.45 -29.71 -3.11
N GLN A 509 6.95 -30.94 -3.28
CA GLN A 509 6.29 -32.00 -4.02
C GLN A 509 5.91 -33.18 -3.10
N PRO A 510 4.91 -33.99 -3.45
CA PRO A 510 4.63 -35.22 -2.73
C PRO A 510 5.89 -36.08 -2.56
N GLY A 511 6.20 -36.45 -1.33
CA GLY A 511 7.41 -37.21 -0.99
C GLY A 511 8.60 -36.39 -0.49
N ASP A 512 8.58 -35.08 -0.61
CA ASP A 512 9.64 -34.20 -0.08
C ASP A 512 9.62 -34.10 1.46
N ASN A 513 8.48 -34.43 2.09
CA ASN A 513 8.25 -34.41 3.54
C ASN A 513 8.54 -33.10 4.25
N VAL A 514 8.44 -31.97 3.52
CA VAL A 514 8.64 -30.61 4.06
C VAL A 514 7.54 -30.31 5.08
N LYS A 515 7.92 -29.83 6.25
CA LYS A 515 7.00 -29.49 7.35
C LYS A 515 6.79 -27.98 7.50
N VAL A 516 7.83 -27.21 7.22
CA VAL A 516 7.76 -25.74 7.29
C VAL A 516 7.31 -25.22 5.94
N MET A 517 6.05 -24.79 5.88
CA MET A 517 5.37 -24.44 4.63
C MET A 517 5.16 -22.92 4.47
N SER A 518 5.45 -22.12 5.48
CA SER A 518 5.24 -20.67 5.46
C SER A 518 6.53 -19.89 5.76
N PRO A 519 6.63 -18.62 5.39
CA PRO A 519 7.65 -17.71 5.90
C PRO A 519 7.56 -17.55 7.42
N ASN A 520 8.67 -17.20 8.03
CA ASN A 520 8.79 -16.78 9.42
C ASN A 520 9.82 -15.64 9.48
N ILE A 521 10.12 -15.13 10.70
CA ILE A 521 11.20 -14.19 10.91
C ILE A 521 12.48 -14.77 10.29
N GLY A 522 12.99 -14.13 9.26
CA GLY A 522 14.14 -14.58 8.51
C GLY A 522 15.42 -13.81 8.86
N VAL A 523 16.51 -14.20 8.22
CA VAL A 523 17.82 -13.57 8.48
C VAL A 523 17.86 -12.09 8.12
N TYR A 524 17.09 -11.69 7.10
CA TYR A 524 16.94 -10.28 6.75
C TYR A 524 16.23 -9.49 7.86
N ASP A 525 15.14 -10.03 8.42
CA ASP A 525 14.39 -9.36 9.48
C ASP A 525 15.23 -9.17 10.74
N LEU A 526 16.03 -10.20 11.09
CA LEU A 526 16.97 -10.11 12.21
C LEU A 526 17.98 -8.98 12.00
N MET A 527 18.54 -8.89 10.80
CA MET A 527 19.49 -7.83 10.42
C MET A 527 18.82 -6.46 10.40
N ALA A 528 17.63 -6.36 9.82
CA ALA A 528 16.90 -5.10 9.67
C ALA A 528 16.51 -4.50 11.03
N ILE A 529 15.99 -5.33 11.96
CA ILE A 529 15.67 -4.89 13.32
C ILE A 529 16.94 -4.52 14.09
N GLU A 530 18.00 -5.32 14.00
CA GLU A 530 19.28 -4.99 14.64
C GLU A 530 19.79 -3.64 14.13
N TRP A 531 19.83 -3.41 12.84
CA TRP A 531 20.23 -2.14 12.21
C TRP A 531 19.32 -0.98 12.61
N GLY A 532 18.01 -1.17 12.61
CA GLY A 532 17.03 -0.11 12.88
C GLY A 532 16.90 0.26 14.36
N TYR A 533 17.13 -0.69 15.28
CA TYR A 533 16.79 -0.53 16.68
C TYR A 533 17.96 -0.62 17.66
N ARG A 534 19.15 -1.05 17.25
CA ARG A 534 20.33 -1.03 18.15
C ARG A 534 20.53 0.38 18.66
N TRP A 535 20.60 0.52 19.99
CA TRP A 535 20.81 1.80 20.65
C TRP A 535 22.30 2.13 20.71
N TYR A 536 22.61 3.40 20.53
CA TYR A 536 23.95 3.95 20.63
C TYR A 536 23.98 5.13 21.60
N PRO A 537 25.07 5.32 22.39
CA PRO A 537 25.25 6.48 23.23
C PRO A 537 25.27 7.79 22.45
N GLN A 538 24.85 8.86 23.11
CA GLN A 538 24.92 10.19 22.53
C GLN A 538 26.36 10.53 22.09
N GLY A 539 26.53 11.05 20.87
CA GLY A 539 27.85 11.40 20.29
C GLY A 539 28.45 10.31 19.42
N THR A 540 27.81 9.13 19.30
CA THR A 540 28.19 8.12 18.31
C THR A 540 27.86 8.62 16.91
N ASN A 541 28.80 8.45 15.95
CA ASN A 541 28.51 8.63 14.54
C ASN A 541 27.73 7.42 14.04
N GLU A 542 26.38 7.47 14.14
CA GLU A 542 25.52 6.35 13.76
C GLU A 542 25.66 6.00 12.27
N ASP A 543 25.82 6.98 11.38
CA ASP A 543 25.93 6.75 9.93
C ASP A 543 27.16 5.86 9.60
N GLU A 544 28.29 6.11 10.25
CA GLU A 544 29.50 5.31 10.06
C GLU A 544 29.34 3.89 10.61
N VAL A 545 28.85 3.76 11.84
CA VAL A 545 28.71 2.46 12.50
C VAL A 545 27.68 1.59 11.78
N LEU A 546 26.56 2.17 11.35
CA LEU A 546 25.50 1.46 10.65
C LEU A 546 25.91 1.09 9.23
N SER A 547 26.67 1.93 8.53
CA SER A 547 27.23 1.57 7.24
C SER A 547 28.23 0.41 7.37
N ALA A 548 29.13 0.46 8.35
CA ALA A 548 30.06 -0.63 8.64
C ALA A 548 29.37 -1.93 9.05
N PHE A 549 28.20 -1.84 9.69
CA PHE A 549 27.36 -2.99 10.00
C PHE A 549 26.83 -3.65 8.72
N LEU A 550 26.28 -2.86 7.78
CA LEU A 550 25.73 -3.37 6.52
C LEU A 550 26.83 -3.96 5.60
N GLU A 551 28.07 -3.46 5.68
CA GLU A 551 29.20 -4.03 4.95
C GLU A 551 29.48 -5.51 5.32
N LYS A 552 29.09 -5.94 6.50
CA LYS A 552 29.18 -7.34 6.95
C LYS A 552 28.00 -8.21 6.50
N HIS A 553 26.94 -7.60 5.95
CA HIS A 553 25.70 -8.27 5.54
C HIS A 553 25.47 -8.12 4.03
N LYS A 554 26.42 -8.65 3.22
CA LYS A 554 26.37 -8.54 1.74
C LYS A 554 25.80 -9.77 1.02
N GLY A 555 25.37 -10.80 1.75
CA GLY A 555 24.77 -12.03 1.18
C GLY A 555 23.45 -11.76 0.46
N LYS A 556 23.07 -12.65 -0.46
CA LYS A 556 21.80 -12.54 -1.18
C LYS A 556 20.60 -12.56 -0.24
N GLU A 557 20.73 -13.21 0.91
CA GLU A 557 19.73 -13.31 1.97
C GLU A 557 19.48 -11.99 2.73
N TYR A 558 20.33 -10.99 2.54
CA TYR A 558 20.21 -9.65 3.12
C TYR A 558 19.79 -8.58 2.11
N ARG A 559 19.56 -8.97 0.86
CA ARG A 559 19.12 -8.02 -0.17
C ARG A 559 17.73 -7.50 0.08
N TYR A 560 17.52 -6.26 -0.33
CA TYR A 560 16.23 -5.58 -0.22
C TYR A 560 15.74 -5.06 -1.57
N SER A 561 14.48 -5.28 -1.85
CA SER A 561 13.76 -4.58 -2.92
C SER A 561 12.26 -4.52 -2.61
N GLU A 562 11.67 -3.41 -2.99
CA GLU A 562 10.21 -3.26 -2.95
C GLU A 562 9.52 -4.04 -4.05
N ALA A 563 8.18 -4.16 -3.92
CA ALA A 563 7.34 -4.77 -4.93
C ALA A 563 7.42 -4.02 -6.26
N GLN A 564 7.52 -4.78 -7.34
CA GLN A 564 7.33 -4.28 -8.69
C GLN A 564 5.89 -4.59 -9.16
N PRO A 565 5.31 -3.78 -10.07
CA PRO A 565 4.04 -4.14 -10.70
C PRO A 565 4.20 -5.49 -11.41
N GLN A 566 3.41 -6.51 -11.04
CA GLN A 566 3.61 -7.88 -11.53
C GLN A 566 3.72 -8.00 -13.05
N ARG A 567 2.83 -7.34 -13.79
CA ARG A 567 2.83 -7.37 -15.26
C ARG A 567 3.97 -6.58 -15.89
N ALA A 568 4.58 -5.66 -15.15
CA ALA A 568 5.65 -4.79 -15.61
C ALA A 568 6.96 -5.00 -14.82
N ALA A 569 7.09 -6.11 -14.11
CA ALA A 569 8.31 -6.44 -13.39
C ALA A 569 9.50 -6.53 -14.34
N VAL A 570 10.62 -5.98 -13.91
CA VAL A 570 11.88 -5.90 -14.66
C VAL A 570 12.93 -6.83 -14.06
N ASP A 571 13.05 -6.84 -12.73
CA ASP A 571 13.95 -7.75 -12.01
C ASP A 571 13.18 -9.00 -11.57
N PRO A 572 13.49 -10.18 -12.14
CA PRO A 572 12.80 -11.41 -11.81
C PRO A 572 13.10 -11.95 -10.40
N ARG A 573 13.96 -11.28 -9.63
CA ARG A 573 14.29 -11.65 -8.24
C ARG A 573 13.45 -10.88 -7.21
N ALA A 574 12.70 -9.85 -7.63
CA ALA A 574 11.90 -9.00 -6.75
C ALA A 574 10.44 -9.03 -7.18
N LEU A 575 9.84 -10.19 -7.11
CA LEU A 575 8.45 -10.45 -7.50
C LEU A 575 7.58 -10.57 -6.25
N SER A 576 6.29 -10.42 -6.43
CA SER A 576 5.30 -10.64 -5.38
C SER A 576 4.67 -12.02 -5.53
N GLU A 577 4.55 -12.76 -4.45
CA GLU A 577 3.94 -14.10 -4.39
C GLU A 577 4.71 -15.19 -5.17
N ASP A 578 5.98 -14.95 -5.45
CA ASP A 578 6.91 -15.95 -6.00
C ASP A 578 7.66 -16.66 -4.87
N LEU A 579 8.41 -17.70 -5.24
CA LEU A 579 9.20 -18.49 -4.30
C LEU A 579 10.39 -19.15 -5.00
N GLY A 580 11.57 -19.00 -4.39
CA GLY A 580 12.81 -19.59 -4.87
C GLY A 580 13.55 -18.71 -5.89
N ASP A 581 14.79 -19.08 -6.18
CA ASP A 581 15.71 -18.31 -7.06
C ASP A 581 15.51 -18.59 -8.55
N ASP A 582 14.62 -19.51 -8.90
CA ASP A 582 14.29 -19.87 -10.26
C ASP A 582 12.78 -19.84 -10.52
N PRO A 583 12.22 -18.68 -10.97
CA PRO A 583 10.80 -18.55 -11.22
C PRO A 583 10.23 -19.56 -12.25
N VAL A 584 11.00 -19.97 -13.25
CA VAL A 584 10.54 -20.94 -14.26
C VAL A 584 10.35 -22.32 -13.65
N LYS A 585 11.35 -22.78 -12.89
CA LYS A 585 11.31 -24.05 -12.18
C LYS A 585 10.24 -24.06 -11.10
N SER A 586 10.16 -23.00 -10.31
CA SER A 586 9.14 -22.84 -9.26
C SER A 586 7.73 -22.88 -9.84
N ALA A 587 7.50 -22.17 -10.94
CA ALA A 587 6.22 -22.18 -11.65
C ALA A 587 5.85 -23.57 -12.18
N ARG A 588 6.80 -24.31 -12.78
CA ARG A 588 6.56 -25.71 -13.24
C ARG A 588 6.14 -26.60 -12.08
N LEU A 589 6.87 -26.54 -10.95
CA LEU A 589 6.54 -27.33 -9.74
C LEU A 589 5.17 -26.93 -9.17
N GLY A 590 4.86 -25.63 -9.13
CA GLY A 590 3.56 -25.13 -8.71
C GLY A 590 2.43 -25.62 -9.61
N ILE A 591 2.58 -25.57 -10.94
CA ILE A 591 1.57 -26.09 -11.89
C ILE A 591 1.37 -27.60 -11.71
N GLU A 592 2.44 -28.37 -11.49
CA GLU A 592 2.31 -29.79 -11.19
C GLU A 592 1.48 -30.05 -9.91
N ASN A 593 1.60 -29.19 -8.91
CA ASN A 593 0.75 -29.27 -7.72
C ASN A 593 -0.70 -28.87 -8.04
N LEU A 594 -0.93 -27.82 -8.82
CA LEU A 594 -2.29 -27.44 -9.25
C LEU A 594 -2.98 -28.56 -10.03
N LYS A 595 -2.25 -29.27 -10.92
CA LYS A 595 -2.76 -30.44 -11.64
C LYS A 595 -3.21 -31.59 -10.70
N ARG A 596 -2.58 -31.72 -9.51
CA ARG A 596 -2.98 -32.67 -8.48
C ARG A 596 -4.16 -32.22 -7.64
N VAL A 597 -4.27 -30.92 -7.37
CA VAL A 597 -5.39 -30.33 -6.62
C VAL A 597 -6.67 -30.33 -7.44
N MET A 598 -6.58 -29.98 -8.71
CA MET A 598 -7.71 -29.75 -9.62
C MET A 598 -8.76 -30.90 -9.64
N PRO A 599 -8.41 -32.18 -9.75
CA PRO A 599 -9.40 -33.28 -9.79
C PRO A 599 -10.17 -33.46 -8.47
N ASN A 600 -9.71 -32.87 -7.38
CA ASN A 600 -10.23 -33.07 -6.04
C ASN A 600 -11.14 -31.94 -5.54
N LEU A 601 -11.35 -30.91 -6.34
CA LEU A 601 -12.08 -29.69 -5.92
C LEU A 601 -13.44 -30.01 -5.30
N VAL A 602 -14.26 -30.83 -5.95
CA VAL A 602 -15.60 -31.16 -5.47
C VAL A 602 -15.53 -31.92 -4.17
N GLU A 603 -14.59 -32.89 -4.06
CA GLU A 603 -14.44 -33.71 -2.85
C GLU A 603 -13.97 -32.89 -1.65
N TRP A 604 -12.98 -31.99 -1.86
CA TRP A 604 -12.42 -31.18 -0.78
C TRP A 604 -13.31 -30.03 -0.33
N THR A 605 -14.28 -29.65 -1.17
CA THR A 605 -15.26 -28.59 -0.83
C THR A 605 -16.60 -29.12 -0.37
N LYS A 606 -16.75 -30.44 -0.19
CA LYS A 606 -17.97 -31.00 0.38
C LYS A 606 -18.24 -30.48 1.79
N ASN A 607 -19.49 -30.18 2.06
CA ASN A 607 -19.99 -29.91 3.39
C ASN A 607 -21.27 -30.75 3.64
N ASP A 608 -21.69 -30.84 4.89
CA ASP A 608 -22.84 -31.65 5.30
C ASP A 608 -24.21 -30.95 5.09
N LYS A 609 -24.25 -29.85 4.32
CA LYS A 609 -25.48 -29.09 4.08
C LYS A 609 -26.32 -29.75 2.99
N PRO A 610 -27.62 -30.05 3.27
CA PRO A 610 -28.52 -30.55 2.25
C PRO A 610 -28.62 -29.57 1.06
N GLY A 611 -28.55 -30.13 -0.17
CA GLY A 611 -28.68 -29.32 -1.39
C GLY A 611 -27.45 -28.47 -1.71
N GLN A 612 -26.27 -28.82 -1.20
CA GLN A 612 -25.02 -28.15 -1.57
C GLN A 612 -24.87 -28.11 -3.11
N ASN A 613 -24.57 -26.97 -3.64
CA ASN A 613 -24.21 -26.75 -5.05
C ASN A 613 -22.67 -26.72 -5.23
N TYR A 614 -22.22 -26.30 -6.41
CA TYR A 614 -20.80 -26.19 -6.74
C TYR A 614 -20.17 -24.83 -6.41
N ASP A 615 -20.83 -23.93 -5.68
CA ASP A 615 -20.30 -22.56 -5.45
C ASP A 615 -18.92 -22.57 -4.76
N GLU A 616 -18.73 -23.42 -3.74
CA GLU A 616 -17.45 -23.55 -3.03
C GLU A 616 -16.36 -24.12 -3.95
N ALA A 617 -16.69 -25.14 -4.75
CA ALA A 617 -15.77 -25.70 -5.72
C ALA A 617 -15.42 -24.69 -6.83
N ALA A 618 -16.38 -23.88 -7.27
CA ALA A 618 -16.18 -22.82 -8.24
C ALA A 618 -15.29 -21.69 -7.69
N GLY A 619 -15.42 -21.35 -6.41
CA GLY A 619 -14.53 -20.42 -5.70
C GLY A 619 -13.08 -20.92 -5.73
N LEU A 620 -12.86 -22.15 -5.29
CA LEU A 620 -11.53 -22.76 -5.28
C LEU A 620 -10.96 -22.94 -6.70
N TYR A 621 -11.80 -23.23 -7.69
CA TYR A 621 -11.40 -23.28 -9.10
C TYR A 621 -10.91 -21.90 -9.59
N SER A 622 -11.61 -20.84 -9.21
CA SER A 622 -11.20 -19.47 -9.55
C SER A 622 -9.86 -19.11 -8.90
N ALA A 623 -9.61 -19.55 -7.66
CA ALA A 623 -8.33 -19.37 -6.98
C ALA A 623 -7.18 -20.15 -7.67
N ILE A 624 -7.45 -21.35 -8.21
CA ILE A 624 -6.47 -22.10 -9.01
C ILE A 624 -6.14 -21.37 -10.31
N ILE A 625 -7.14 -20.84 -11.02
CA ILE A 625 -6.91 -20.05 -12.25
C ILE A 625 -6.08 -18.82 -11.95
N PHE A 626 -6.36 -18.15 -10.82
CA PHE A 626 -5.59 -16.99 -10.38
C PHE A 626 -4.13 -17.37 -10.09
N GLN A 627 -3.89 -18.44 -9.31
CA GLN A 627 -2.54 -18.90 -8.99
C GLN A 627 -1.76 -19.33 -10.25
N TRP A 628 -2.42 -20.01 -11.18
CA TRP A 628 -1.85 -20.36 -12.49
C TRP A 628 -1.45 -19.09 -13.27
N SER A 629 -2.28 -18.05 -13.25
CA SER A 629 -1.96 -16.77 -13.90
C SER A 629 -0.75 -16.07 -13.27
N LEU A 630 -0.59 -16.11 -11.96
CA LEU A 630 0.56 -15.56 -11.25
C LEU A 630 1.87 -16.20 -11.71
N TYR A 631 1.90 -17.50 -11.84
CA TYR A 631 3.10 -18.23 -12.30
C TYR A 631 3.56 -17.76 -13.69
N HIS A 632 2.65 -17.41 -14.59
CA HIS A 632 3.04 -16.85 -15.89
C HIS A 632 3.71 -15.49 -15.76
N TYR A 633 3.22 -14.61 -14.89
CA TYR A 633 3.83 -13.30 -14.68
C TYR A 633 5.22 -13.41 -14.05
N HIS A 634 5.41 -14.34 -13.11
CA HIS A 634 6.73 -14.62 -12.53
C HIS A 634 7.73 -15.08 -13.59
N VAL A 635 7.32 -16.00 -14.44
CA VAL A 635 8.16 -16.47 -15.54
C VAL A 635 8.45 -15.38 -16.55
N MET A 636 7.44 -14.60 -16.94
CA MET A 636 7.53 -13.55 -17.94
C MET A 636 8.49 -12.42 -17.54
N ALA A 637 8.72 -12.19 -16.25
CA ALA A 637 9.68 -11.22 -15.77
C ALA A 637 11.12 -11.52 -16.22
N ASN A 638 11.44 -12.77 -16.53
CA ASN A 638 12.74 -13.16 -17.07
C ASN A 638 12.95 -12.69 -18.52
N ILE A 639 11.89 -12.55 -19.33
CA ILE A 639 11.98 -12.21 -20.77
C ILE A 639 12.20 -10.70 -20.91
N GLY A 640 13.36 -10.31 -21.42
CA GLY A 640 13.82 -8.91 -21.40
C GLY A 640 14.01 -8.40 -19.99
N GLY A 641 14.24 -9.29 -19.03
CA GLY A 641 14.47 -9.00 -17.62
C GLY A 641 15.86 -8.48 -17.34
N ILE A 642 16.00 -7.76 -16.23
CA ILE A 642 17.26 -7.15 -15.79
C ILE A 642 17.40 -7.37 -14.28
N TYR A 643 18.50 -7.93 -13.84
CA TYR A 643 18.90 -7.90 -12.44
C TYR A 643 19.40 -6.50 -12.10
N MET A 644 18.66 -5.79 -11.26
CA MET A 644 18.98 -4.43 -10.86
C MET A 644 19.90 -4.43 -9.63
N GLU A 645 21.10 -3.92 -9.80
CA GLU A 645 22.06 -3.76 -8.73
C GLU A 645 22.28 -2.26 -8.46
N ARG A 646 22.57 -1.90 -7.23
CA ARG A 646 22.96 -0.53 -6.89
C ARG A 646 24.46 -0.53 -6.58
N PRO A 647 25.31 -0.15 -7.56
CA PRO A 647 26.75 -0.15 -7.36
C PRO A 647 27.14 0.91 -6.35
N ASP A 648 28.03 0.53 -5.44
CA ASP A 648 28.73 1.43 -4.56
C ASP A 648 29.79 2.21 -5.35
N ILE A 649 30.17 3.39 -4.88
CA ILE A 649 31.25 4.19 -5.49
C ILE A 649 32.58 3.45 -5.51
N GLU A 650 32.82 2.54 -4.57
CA GLU A 650 33.96 1.66 -4.52
C GLU A 650 34.07 0.70 -5.72
N TRP A 651 32.93 0.48 -6.43
CA TRP A 651 32.88 -0.36 -7.63
C TRP A 651 33.41 0.32 -8.90
N GLN A 652 33.65 1.62 -8.86
CA GLN A 652 34.00 2.42 -10.06
C GLN A 652 35.14 1.85 -10.90
N ASN A 653 36.09 1.14 -10.28
CA ASN A 653 37.27 0.54 -10.94
C ASN A 653 37.12 -0.97 -11.18
N ASP A 654 35.95 -1.58 -10.87
CA ASP A 654 35.69 -2.99 -11.13
C ASP A 654 34.70 -3.14 -12.30
N PRO A 655 35.17 -3.46 -13.50
CA PRO A 655 34.31 -3.59 -14.68
C PRO A 655 33.33 -4.76 -14.59
N SER A 656 33.51 -5.69 -13.65
CA SER A 656 32.59 -6.79 -13.41
C SER A 656 31.34 -6.32 -12.65
N LYS A 657 31.41 -5.17 -11.98
CA LYS A 657 30.28 -4.59 -11.22
C LYS A 657 29.44 -3.69 -12.12
N LYS A 658 28.20 -4.08 -12.35
CA LYS A 658 27.25 -3.37 -13.21
C LYS A 658 26.03 -2.96 -12.42
N ALA A 659 25.46 -1.79 -12.73
CA ALA A 659 24.20 -1.32 -12.12
C ALA A 659 23.01 -2.21 -12.54
N TYR A 660 23.12 -2.86 -13.68
CA TYR A 660 22.10 -3.81 -14.15
C TYR A 660 22.78 -4.88 -15.02
N ILE A 661 22.25 -6.09 -14.93
CA ILE A 661 22.73 -7.26 -15.67
C ILE A 661 21.51 -7.89 -16.36
N PHE A 662 21.57 -8.10 -17.65
CA PHE A 662 20.47 -8.77 -18.35
C PHE A 662 20.38 -10.24 -17.97
N VAL A 663 19.14 -10.75 -17.87
CA VAL A 663 18.90 -12.16 -17.63
C VAL A 663 19.54 -13.00 -18.76
N GLU A 664 20.11 -14.11 -18.39
CA GLU A 664 20.86 -15.00 -19.29
C GLU A 664 19.97 -15.49 -20.45
N LYS A 665 20.55 -15.58 -21.65
CA LYS A 665 19.87 -15.97 -22.88
C LYS A 665 19.05 -17.26 -22.77
N GLU A 666 19.64 -18.30 -22.18
CA GLU A 666 19.00 -19.61 -22.07
C GLU A 666 17.82 -19.56 -21.07
N ARG A 667 17.92 -18.80 -19.99
CA ARG A 667 16.82 -18.60 -19.04
C ARG A 667 15.64 -17.87 -19.70
N GLN A 668 15.91 -16.87 -20.52
CA GLN A 668 14.88 -16.18 -21.28
C GLN A 668 14.18 -17.09 -22.31
N LYS A 669 14.94 -17.95 -23.02
CA LYS A 669 14.38 -18.95 -23.91
C LYS A 669 13.51 -19.97 -23.17
N GLU A 670 13.98 -20.45 -22.02
CA GLU A 670 13.22 -21.35 -21.16
C GLU A 670 11.91 -20.73 -20.70
N ALA A 671 11.93 -19.44 -20.35
CA ALA A 671 10.74 -18.69 -19.97
C ALA A 671 9.73 -18.60 -21.13
N VAL A 672 10.18 -18.32 -22.36
CA VAL A 672 9.30 -18.33 -23.55
C VAL A 672 8.73 -19.74 -23.78
N GLN A 673 9.56 -20.76 -23.69
CA GLN A 673 9.10 -22.14 -23.87
C GLN A 673 8.06 -22.54 -22.82
N PHE A 674 8.24 -22.13 -21.55
CA PHE A 674 7.24 -22.33 -20.51
C PHE A 674 5.89 -21.70 -20.89
N LEU A 675 5.89 -20.45 -21.38
CA LEU A 675 4.65 -19.79 -21.80
C LEU A 675 3.98 -20.53 -22.97
N LEU A 676 4.75 -21.07 -23.90
CA LEU A 676 4.24 -21.88 -24.99
C LEU A 676 3.61 -23.21 -24.51
N ASP A 677 4.19 -23.82 -23.49
CA ASP A 677 3.75 -25.11 -22.96
C ASP A 677 2.49 -24.96 -22.07
N GLU A 678 2.38 -23.88 -21.28
CA GLU A 678 1.41 -23.81 -20.19
C GLU A 678 0.25 -22.81 -20.41
N VAL A 679 0.41 -21.78 -21.26
CA VAL A 679 -0.64 -20.76 -21.47
C VAL A 679 -0.92 -20.44 -22.95
N LEU A 680 0.11 -20.42 -23.79
CA LEU A 680 -0.07 -20.18 -25.24
C LEU A 680 -0.46 -21.48 -25.99
N CYS A 681 -1.22 -22.29 -25.32
CA CYS A 681 -1.84 -23.53 -25.75
C CYS A 681 -3.25 -23.62 -25.15
N PHE A 682 -3.88 -24.80 -25.23
CA PHE A 682 -5.10 -25.08 -24.48
C PHE A 682 -4.76 -26.04 -23.32
N PRO A 683 -4.68 -25.56 -22.06
CA PRO A 683 -4.39 -26.43 -20.92
C PRO A 683 -5.64 -27.22 -20.53
N GLU A 684 -5.80 -28.41 -21.13
CA GLU A 684 -6.94 -29.31 -20.96
C GLU A 684 -7.21 -29.65 -19.49
N TRP A 685 -6.15 -29.80 -18.67
CA TRP A 685 -6.24 -30.08 -17.25
C TRP A 685 -6.97 -28.99 -16.46
N LEU A 686 -6.95 -27.74 -16.92
CA LEU A 686 -7.54 -26.60 -16.25
C LEU A 686 -8.91 -26.22 -16.83
N PHE A 687 -9.05 -26.20 -18.16
CA PHE A 687 -10.25 -25.72 -18.85
C PHE A 687 -11.04 -26.83 -19.56
N GLY A 688 -10.62 -28.07 -19.43
CA GLY A 688 -11.30 -29.21 -20.00
C GLY A 688 -12.57 -29.61 -19.27
N SER A 689 -13.37 -30.44 -19.93
CA SER A 689 -14.53 -31.08 -19.30
C SER A 689 -14.05 -32.09 -18.22
N PRO A 690 -14.75 -32.29 -17.09
CA PRO A 690 -16.09 -31.74 -16.78
C PRO A 690 -16.09 -30.33 -16.15
N PHE A 691 -14.94 -29.79 -15.75
CA PHE A 691 -14.86 -28.54 -14.96
C PHE A 691 -15.58 -27.37 -15.62
N SER A 692 -15.38 -27.18 -16.91
CA SER A 692 -16.01 -26.11 -17.68
C SER A 692 -17.54 -26.20 -17.78
N THR A 693 -18.12 -27.35 -17.49
CA THR A 693 -19.57 -27.57 -17.61
C THR A 693 -20.29 -27.84 -16.29
N GLN A 694 -19.57 -28.20 -15.23
CA GLN A 694 -20.12 -28.54 -13.95
C GLN A 694 -19.75 -27.57 -12.83
N ILE A 695 -18.51 -27.12 -12.79
CA ILE A 695 -17.95 -26.36 -11.66
C ILE A 695 -17.73 -24.88 -12.03
N PHE A 696 -17.78 -24.53 -13.32
CA PHE A 696 -17.42 -23.21 -13.78
C PHE A 696 -18.34 -22.13 -13.17
N PRO A 697 -17.79 -21.03 -12.60
CA PRO A 697 -18.59 -20.02 -11.96
C PRO A 697 -19.50 -19.29 -12.94
N LEU A 698 -20.71 -18.96 -12.51
CA LEU A 698 -21.65 -18.20 -13.29
C LEU A 698 -21.44 -16.69 -13.09
N ARG A 699 -21.55 -15.95 -14.18
CA ARG A 699 -21.52 -14.49 -14.13
C ARG A 699 -22.89 -13.92 -13.84
N LYS A 700 -23.01 -13.13 -12.76
CA LYS A 700 -24.23 -12.35 -12.48
C LYS A 700 -24.30 -11.12 -13.37
N THR A 701 -25.43 -10.91 -14.02
CA THR A 701 -25.73 -9.73 -14.83
C THR A 701 -27.01 -9.05 -14.37
N PRO A 702 -27.32 -7.81 -14.78
CA PRO A 702 -28.60 -7.18 -14.49
C PRO A 702 -29.83 -7.98 -14.98
N PHE A 703 -29.64 -8.84 -15.95
CA PHE A 703 -30.70 -9.67 -16.56
C PHE A 703 -30.68 -11.12 -16.05
N GLY A 704 -29.94 -11.42 -15.02
CA GLY A 704 -29.80 -12.74 -14.45
C GLY A 704 -28.36 -13.26 -14.38
N THR A 705 -28.23 -14.58 -14.38
CA THR A 705 -26.95 -15.28 -14.31
C THR A 705 -26.61 -15.89 -15.66
N THR A 706 -25.40 -15.64 -16.14
CA THR A 706 -24.88 -16.24 -17.38
C THR A 706 -23.59 -16.98 -17.09
N GLU A 707 -23.38 -18.07 -17.82
CA GLU A 707 -22.13 -18.81 -17.79
C GLU A 707 -20.96 -17.91 -18.25
N GLN A 708 -19.82 -18.04 -17.60
CA GLN A 708 -18.56 -17.50 -18.10
C GLN A 708 -17.95 -18.53 -19.06
N GLU A 709 -17.74 -18.14 -20.30
CA GLU A 709 -17.07 -19.01 -21.26
C GLU A 709 -15.62 -19.30 -20.82
N PRO A 710 -15.23 -20.56 -20.54
CA PRO A 710 -13.86 -20.90 -20.11
C PRO A 710 -12.81 -20.43 -21.11
N ALA A 711 -13.10 -20.57 -22.41
CA ALA A 711 -12.26 -20.07 -23.49
C ALA A 711 -11.99 -18.56 -23.39
N MET A 712 -12.91 -17.77 -22.80
CA MET A 712 -12.75 -16.32 -22.66
C MET A 712 -11.70 -15.99 -21.59
N LEU A 713 -11.66 -16.71 -20.47
CA LEU A 713 -10.63 -16.52 -19.44
C LEU A 713 -9.24 -16.86 -19.97
N LEU A 714 -9.13 -18.00 -20.65
CA LEU A 714 -7.87 -18.37 -21.31
C LEU A 714 -7.45 -17.30 -22.33
N LYS A 715 -8.38 -16.87 -23.18
CA LYS A 715 -8.13 -15.84 -24.19
C LYS A 715 -7.68 -14.52 -23.56
N ASN A 716 -8.30 -14.09 -22.46
CA ASN A 716 -7.89 -12.90 -21.74
C ASN A 716 -6.46 -13.04 -21.22
N GLN A 717 -6.11 -14.16 -20.62
CA GLN A 717 -4.76 -14.43 -20.14
C GLN A 717 -3.75 -14.44 -21.31
N GLN A 718 -4.07 -15.10 -22.42
CA GLN A 718 -3.24 -15.10 -23.64
C GLN A 718 -3.04 -13.69 -24.19
N ASN A 719 -4.09 -12.87 -24.23
CA ASN A 719 -4.01 -11.47 -24.66
C ASN A 719 -3.08 -10.67 -23.73
N TYR A 720 -3.22 -10.81 -22.40
CA TYR A 720 -2.32 -10.12 -21.46
C TYR A 720 -0.86 -10.53 -21.66
N ILE A 721 -0.59 -11.82 -21.82
CA ILE A 721 0.77 -12.32 -22.11
C ILE A 721 1.31 -11.70 -23.41
N PHE A 722 0.52 -11.66 -24.49
CA PHE A 722 0.97 -11.07 -25.74
C PHE A 722 1.20 -9.57 -25.64
N TRP A 723 0.31 -8.83 -24.96
CA TRP A 723 0.48 -7.39 -24.76
C TRP A 723 1.75 -7.09 -23.98
N ASP A 724 2.01 -7.85 -22.91
CA ASP A 724 3.17 -7.64 -22.06
C ASP A 724 4.49 -8.10 -22.75
N LEU A 725 4.48 -9.20 -23.51
CA LEU A 725 5.64 -9.61 -24.31
C LEU A 725 5.98 -8.61 -25.43
N LEU A 726 4.97 -7.98 -26.00
CA LEU A 726 5.13 -7.02 -27.09
C LEU A 726 5.15 -5.56 -26.62
N ALA A 727 5.15 -5.33 -25.30
CA ALA A 727 5.26 -4.01 -24.74
C ALA A 727 6.54 -3.31 -25.21
N ASN A 728 6.43 -2.02 -25.55
CA ASN A 728 7.54 -1.27 -26.11
C ASN A 728 8.75 -1.20 -25.19
N ASP A 729 8.53 -1.04 -23.90
CA ASP A 729 9.58 -0.99 -22.89
C ASP A 729 10.36 -2.31 -22.78
N ARG A 730 9.67 -3.46 -22.88
CA ARG A 730 10.31 -4.78 -22.92
C ARG A 730 11.16 -4.96 -24.17
N LEU A 731 10.59 -4.66 -25.34
CA LEU A 731 11.32 -4.80 -26.60
C LEU A 731 12.54 -3.86 -26.65
N VAL A 732 12.39 -2.63 -26.15
CA VAL A 732 13.54 -1.70 -26.06
C VAL A 732 14.63 -2.25 -25.16
N ARG A 733 14.30 -2.86 -24.01
CA ARG A 733 15.29 -3.55 -23.17
C ARG A 733 15.98 -4.71 -23.89
N MET A 734 15.23 -5.49 -24.67
CA MET A 734 15.83 -6.59 -25.46
C MET A 734 16.79 -6.06 -26.53
N TYR A 735 16.48 -4.97 -27.22
CA TYR A 735 17.40 -4.32 -28.16
C TYR A 735 18.62 -3.71 -27.47
N GLN A 736 18.43 -3.15 -26.28
CA GLN A 736 19.55 -2.68 -25.47
C GLN A 736 20.48 -3.84 -25.08
N ASN A 737 19.91 -5.00 -24.71
CA ASN A 737 20.66 -6.22 -24.44
C ASN A 737 21.46 -6.68 -25.67
N GLU A 738 20.81 -6.72 -26.84
CA GLU A 738 21.45 -7.08 -28.11
C GLU A 738 22.63 -6.14 -28.43
N TRP A 739 22.45 -4.84 -28.27
CA TRP A 739 23.49 -3.85 -28.45
C TRP A 739 24.66 -4.02 -27.50
N MET A 740 24.41 -4.35 -26.22
CA MET A 740 25.45 -4.44 -25.20
C MET A 740 26.16 -5.79 -25.16
N ASN A 741 25.46 -6.89 -25.47
CA ASN A 741 25.96 -8.25 -25.27
C ASN A 741 26.04 -9.07 -26.58
N GLY A 742 25.63 -8.51 -27.73
CA GLY A 742 25.78 -9.15 -29.04
C GLY A 742 25.13 -10.54 -29.10
N GLU A 743 25.89 -11.56 -29.46
CA GLU A 743 25.41 -12.95 -29.63
C GLU A 743 24.93 -13.62 -28.33
N ASP A 744 25.38 -13.13 -27.18
CA ASP A 744 24.96 -13.62 -25.86
C ASP A 744 23.57 -13.09 -25.45
N ALA A 745 23.03 -12.11 -26.19
CA ALA A 745 21.69 -11.58 -25.93
C ALA A 745 20.60 -12.51 -26.49
N PHE A 746 19.49 -12.63 -25.74
CA PHE A 746 18.25 -13.14 -26.29
C PHE A 746 17.51 -12.00 -27.00
N THR A 747 17.37 -12.13 -28.32
CA THR A 747 16.83 -11.04 -29.13
C THR A 747 15.30 -11.06 -29.25
N ALA A 748 14.70 -9.91 -29.51
CA ALA A 748 13.27 -9.82 -29.83
C ALA A 748 12.90 -10.64 -31.08
N VAL A 749 13.82 -10.80 -32.04
CA VAL A 749 13.63 -11.61 -33.22
C VAL A 749 13.58 -13.10 -32.86
N GLU A 750 14.49 -13.59 -32.01
CA GLU A 750 14.47 -15.00 -31.53
C GLU A 750 13.18 -15.29 -30.78
N MET A 751 12.74 -14.40 -29.87
CA MET A 751 11.47 -14.53 -29.17
C MET A 751 10.30 -14.67 -30.13
N LEU A 752 10.20 -13.77 -31.11
CA LEU A 752 9.11 -13.80 -32.08
C LEU A 752 9.17 -15.03 -32.98
N GLN A 753 10.35 -15.52 -33.28
CA GLN A 753 10.51 -16.76 -34.07
C GLN A 753 9.98 -17.96 -33.28
N MET A 754 10.31 -18.11 -32.02
CA MET A 754 9.77 -19.17 -31.16
C MET A 754 8.23 -19.10 -31.09
N LEU A 755 7.68 -17.91 -30.86
CA LEU A 755 6.23 -17.69 -30.82
C LEU A 755 5.57 -18.05 -32.17
N HIS A 756 6.14 -17.58 -33.28
CA HIS A 756 5.62 -17.87 -34.64
C HIS A 756 5.61 -19.36 -34.93
N GLU A 757 6.72 -20.03 -34.75
CA GLU A 757 6.87 -21.45 -35.07
C GLU A 757 5.90 -22.31 -34.26
N SER A 758 5.68 -22.00 -32.99
CA SER A 758 4.75 -22.73 -32.15
C SER A 758 3.29 -22.41 -32.48
N ILE A 759 2.90 -21.13 -32.48
CA ILE A 759 1.50 -20.69 -32.68
C ILE A 759 0.97 -21.07 -34.07
N PHE A 760 1.82 -20.99 -35.10
CA PHE A 760 1.45 -21.29 -36.48
C PHE A 760 1.90 -22.68 -36.97
N LYS A 761 2.36 -23.56 -36.06
CA LYS A 761 2.86 -24.90 -36.39
C LYS A 761 1.93 -25.67 -37.32
N LYS A 762 0.64 -25.75 -37.00
CA LYS A 762 -0.35 -26.44 -37.85
C LYS A 762 -0.64 -25.68 -39.17
N THR A 763 -0.66 -24.37 -39.15
CA THR A 763 -0.79 -23.54 -40.33
C THR A 763 0.39 -23.78 -41.31
N ILE A 764 1.62 -23.77 -40.78
CA ILE A 764 2.83 -24.08 -41.55
C ILE A 764 2.74 -25.45 -42.19
N ALA A 765 2.20 -26.44 -41.47
CA ALA A 765 2.01 -27.79 -41.96
C ALA A 765 0.77 -27.97 -42.89
N GLY A 766 -0.06 -26.93 -43.05
CA GLY A 766 -1.28 -27.00 -43.86
C GLY A 766 -2.41 -27.83 -43.25
N GLN A 767 -2.37 -28.04 -41.94
CA GLN A 767 -3.35 -28.82 -41.18
C GLN A 767 -4.57 -27.98 -40.79
N LYS A 768 -5.69 -28.65 -40.52
CA LYS A 768 -6.89 -28.01 -39.97
C LYS A 768 -6.63 -27.47 -38.59
N LEU A 769 -7.22 -26.33 -38.24
CA LEU A 769 -7.16 -25.69 -36.94
C LEU A 769 -8.46 -25.91 -36.18
N ASN A 770 -8.34 -26.24 -34.90
CA ASN A 770 -9.50 -26.22 -33.99
C ASN A 770 -9.86 -24.78 -33.57
N VAL A 771 -10.95 -24.62 -32.83
CA VAL A 771 -11.45 -23.29 -32.43
C VAL A 771 -10.48 -22.54 -31.54
N MET A 772 -9.76 -23.22 -30.64
CA MET A 772 -8.80 -22.59 -29.71
C MET A 772 -7.53 -22.13 -30.43
N GLU A 773 -7.04 -22.92 -31.39
CA GLU A 773 -5.88 -22.54 -32.21
C GLU A 773 -6.20 -21.32 -33.09
N ARG A 774 -7.42 -21.27 -33.68
CA ARG A 774 -7.87 -20.09 -34.41
C ARG A 774 -7.98 -18.86 -33.51
N SER A 775 -8.48 -19.05 -32.25
CA SER A 775 -8.57 -17.97 -31.28
C SER A 775 -7.17 -17.45 -30.88
N LEU A 776 -6.23 -18.35 -30.59
CA LEU A 776 -4.86 -18.01 -30.22
C LEU A 776 -4.16 -17.22 -31.35
N GLN A 777 -4.26 -17.67 -32.60
CA GLN A 777 -3.69 -16.97 -33.75
C GLN A 777 -4.28 -15.57 -33.93
N LYS A 778 -5.60 -15.41 -33.73
CA LYS A 778 -6.25 -14.09 -33.74
C LYS A 778 -5.75 -13.19 -32.62
N SER A 779 -5.66 -13.71 -31.38
CA SER A 779 -5.14 -12.94 -30.24
C SER A 779 -3.71 -12.47 -30.47
N PHE A 780 -2.86 -13.34 -31.03
CA PHE A 780 -1.49 -12.99 -31.37
C PHE A 780 -1.40 -11.89 -32.47
N VAL A 781 -2.26 -11.94 -33.45
CA VAL A 781 -2.32 -10.92 -34.54
C VAL A 781 -2.90 -9.62 -33.99
N ASP A 782 -4.00 -9.66 -33.27
CA ASP A 782 -4.66 -8.46 -32.74
C ASP A 782 -3.75 -7.69 -31.73
N ALA A 783 -3.00 -8.39 -30.88
CA ALA A 783 -2.03 -7.76 -29.98
C ALA A 783 -0.94 -6.99 -30.75
N ARG A 784 -0.49 -7.52 -31.91
CA ARG A 784 0.49 -6.82 -32.75
C ARG A 784 -0.10 -5.62 -33.49
N ILE A 785 -1.31 -5.75 -33.98
CA ILE A 785 -2.02 -4.66 -34.63
C ILE A 785 -2.17 -3.50 -33.66
N THR A 786 -2.66 -3.76 -32.46
CA THR A 786 -2.80 -2.75 -31.40
C THR A 786 -1.46 -2.12 -31.07
N ALA A 787 -0.44 -2.92 -30.79
CA ALA A 787 0.88 -2.44 -30.44
C ALA A 787 1.60 -1.68 -31.61
N ALA A 788 1.27 -1.98 -32.84
CA ALA A 788 1.78 -1.23 -34.01
C ALA A 788 1.01 0.10 -34.23
N ALA A 789 -0.28 0.14 -33.89
CA ALA A 789 -1.14 1.33 -34.06
C ALA A 789 -0.86 2.41 -33.00
N GLU A 790 -0.60 2.03 -31.75
CA GLU A 790 -0.31 2.96 -30.65
C GLU A 790 0.86 3.89 -30.91
N SER A 791 1.77 3.47 -31.78
CA SER A 791 2.97 4.23 -32.15
C SER A 791 2.77 5.29 -33.23
N VAL A 792 1.66 5.29 -33.94
CA VAL A 792 1.38 6.22 -35.05
C VAL A 792 0.63 7.47 -34.60
N GLY A 793 -0.04 7.42 -33.48
CA GLY A 793 -1.00 8.43 -33.01
C GLY A 793 -0.50 9.46 -31.99
N VAL A 794 0.80 9.55 -31.68
CA VAL A 794 1.26 10.46 -30.62
C VAL A 794 1.27 11.90 -31.10
N LYS A 795 0.31 12.68 -30.60
CA LYS A 795 0.42 14.13 -30.54
C LYS A 795 1.63 14.46 -29.66
N ILE A 796 2.65 15.08 -30.24
CA ILE A 796 3.75 15.68 -29.48
C ILE A 796 3.08 16.65 -28.49
N ASN A 797 3.15 16.34 -27.20
CA ASN A 797 2.63 17.24 -26.17
C ASN A 797 3.44 18.53 -26.26
N LYS A 798 2.81 19.62 -26.65
CA LYS A 798 3.44 20.95 -26.73
C LYS A 798 4.01 21.45 -25.37
N SER A 799 3.58 20.85 -24.25
CA SER A 799 4.06 21.22 -22.91
C SER A 799 5.57 20.99 -22.71
N ILE A 800 6.20 20.06 -23.44
CA ILE A 800 7.66 19.88 -23.35
C ILE A 800 8.44 21.02 -24.01
N ALA A 801 7.82 21.76 -24.93
CA ALA A 801 8.44 22.91 -25.59
C ALA A 801 8.37 24.20 -24.75
N GLU A 802 7.40 24.32 -23.84
CA GLU A 802 7.22 25.49 -22.96
C GLU A 802 8.09 25.42 -21.69
N ASP A 803 8.45 24.21 -21.22
CA ASP A 803 9.34 24.02 -20.07
C ASP A 803 10.83 24.35 -20.34
N ARG A 804 11.20 24.68 -21.56
CA ARG A 804 12.58 25.09 -21.89
C ARG A 804 13.00 26.40 -21.29
N HIS A 805 12.07 27.20 -20.76
CA HIS A 805 12.39 28.45 -20.06
C HIS A 805 12.69 28.28 -18.57
N ILE A 806 12.48 27.11 -17.99
CA ILE A 806 12.87 26.77 -16.60
C ILE A 806 14.20 26.00 -16.57
N ALA A 807 14.94 26.05 -17.66
CA ALA A 807 16.26 25.40 -17.79
C ALA A 807 17.39 26.05 -16.95
N SER A 808 17.07 26.79 -15.91
CA SER A 808 18.05 27.22 -14.92
C SER A 808 18.27 26.24 -13.79
N SER A 809 17.45 25.20 -13.64
CA SER A 809 17.65 24.16 -12.63
C SER A 809 18.24 22.91 -13.25
N GLY A 810 19.50 22.88 -13.42
CA GLY A 810 20.50 21.83 -13.38
C GLY A 810 20.21 20.37 -13.71
N SER A 811 19.03 19.97 -14.18
CA SER A 811 18.84 18.60 -14.66
C SER A 811 19.32 18.49 -16.12
N ARG A 812 20.54 17.96 -16.30
CA ARG A 812 21.11 17.66 -17.62
C ARG A 812 20.64 16.31 -18.18
N THR A 813 19.58 15.71 -17.65
CA THR A 813 19.01 14.48 -18.19
C THR A 813 18.17 14.82 -19.39
N ILE A 814 18.53 14.24 -20.54
CA ILE A 814 17.68 14.23 -21.73
C ILE A 814 16.54 13.26 -21.39
N ASP A 815 15.38 13.80 -21.03
CA ASP A 815 14.19 12.98 -20.78
C ASP A 815 13.58 12.60 -22.14
N MET A 816 13.99 11.45 -22.68
CA MET A 816 13.37 10.87 -23.86
C MET A 816 12.14 10.08 -23.45
N THR A 817 10.98 10.45 -23.97
CA THR A 817 9.76 9.67 -23.76
C THR A 817 9.92 8.27 -24.36
N MET A 818 9.28 7.27 -23.77
CA MET A 818 9.26 5.89 -24.29
C MET A 818 8.77 5.86 -25.75
N THR A 819 7.88 6.75 -26.14
CA THR A 819 7.43 6.89 -27.52
C THR A 819 8.54 7.31 -28.47
N GLN A 820 9.40 8.25 -28.08
CA GLN A 820 10.55 8.68 -28.91
C GLN A 820 11.56 7.54 -29.04
N ILE A 821 11.85 6.84 -27.94
CA ILE A 821 12.73 5.66 -27.96
C ILE A 821 12.17 4.58 -28.87
N THR A 822 10.88 4.27 -28.80
CA THR A 822 10.23 3.25 -29.62
C THR A 822 10.29 3.60 -31.12
N ARG A 823 10.16 4.87 -31.48
CA ARG A 823 10.24 5.31 -32.89
C ARG A 823 11.61 5.16 -33.53
N THR A 824 12.66 5.22 -32.73
CA THR A 824 14.07 5.09 -33.18
C THR A 824 14.63 3.67 -32.99
N SER A 825 13.93 2.80 -32.26
CA SER A 825 14.31 1.40 -32.07
C SER A 825 13.62 0.48 -33.10
N ASP A 826 14.08 -0.75 -33.19
CA ASP A 826 13.48 -1.76 -34.06
C ASP A 826 12.17 -2.37 -33.52
N ALA A 827 11.69 -1.92 -32.37
CA ALA A 827 10.48 -2.44 -31.74
C ALA A 827 9.23 -2.38 -32.65
N LEU A 828 9.12 -1.34 -33.49
CA LEU A 828 8.05 -1.24 -34.49
C LEU A 828 8.34 -2.08 -35.73
N SER A 829 9.60 -2.11 -36.15
CA SER A 829 10.03 -2.86 -37.35
C SER A 829 9.73 -4.34 -37.17
N VAL A 830 10.08 -4.90 -36.00
CA VAL A 830 9.86 -6.33 -35.73
C VAL A 830 8.37 -6.69 -35.66
N LYS A 831 7.52 -5.82 -35.06
CA LYS A 831 6.06 -6.03 -35.04
C LYS A 831 5.43 -6.04 -36.44
N ARG A 832 5.81 -5.08 -37.30
CA ARG A 832 5.31 -4.97 -38.65
C ARG A 832 5.81 -6.10 -39.55
N SER A 833 7.10 -6.44 -39.42
CA SER A 833 7.70 -7.53 -40.18
C SER A 833 7.03 -8.86 -39.89
N GLU A 834 6.69 -9.10 -38.62
CA GLU A 834 5.97 -10.31 -38.23
C GLU A 834 4.54 -10.36 -38.79
N LEU A 835 3.81 -9.25 -38.81
CA LEU A 835 2.50 -9.19 -39.49
C LEU A 835 2.62 -9.50 -40.96
N ILE A 836 3.65 -8.99 -41.65
CA ILE A 836 3.91 -9.29 -43.09
C ILE A 836 4.26 -10.78 -43.24
N ARG A 837 5.03 -11.37 -42.35
CA ARG A 837 5.38 -12.79 -42.36
C ARG A 837 4.13 -13.68 -42.24
N ILE A 838 3.25 -13.34 -41.29
CA ILE A 838 1.97 -14.04 -41.06
C ILE A 838 1.09 -13.89 -42.31
N LEU A 839 0.98 -12.69 -42.89
CA LEU A 839 0.19 -12.46 -44.10
C LEU A 839 0.67 -13.32 -45.27
N LYS A 840 1.99 -13.44 -45.47
CA LYS A 840 2.58 -14.31 -46.50
C LYS A 840 2.25 -15.79 -46.25
N LEU A 841 2.36 -16.22 -44.99
CA LEU A 841 2.03 -17.59 -44.58
C LEU A 841 0.55 -17.91 -44.86
N MET A 842 -0.38 -17.05 -44.42
CA MET A 842 -1.81 -17.23 -44.65
C MET A 842 -2.16 -17.30 -46.14
N LYS A 843 -1.59 -16.41 -46.96
CA LYS A 843 -1.75 -16.44 -48.42
C LYS A 843 -1.30 -17.78 -49.01
N SER A 844 -0.15 -18.31 -48.56
CA SER A 844 0.38 -19.58 -49.04
C SER A 844 -0.48 -20.79 -48.63
N ARG A 845 -1.28 -20.66 -47.58
CA ARG A 845 -2.11 -21.72 -47.01
C ARG A 845 -3.62 -21.48 -47.13
N ALA A 846 -4.06 -20.47 -47.91
CA ALA A 846 -5.46 -20.02 -47.97
C ALA A 846 -6.45 -21.15 -48.38
N LYS A 847 -6.01 -22.20 -49.08
CA LYS A 847 -6.82 -23.35 -49.46
C LYS A 847 -6.57 -24.59 -48.59
N SER A 848 -5.77 -24.50 -47.52
CA SER A 848 -5.45 -25.61 -46.64
C SER A 848 -6.47 -25.76 -45.51
N GLY A 849 -6.59 -26.97 -44.96
CA GLY A 849 -7.48 -27.28 -43.86
C GLY A 849 -8.95 -27.42 -44.28
N ASP A 850 -9.84 -27.34 -43.28
CA ASP A 850 -11.30 -27.33 -43.52
C ASP A 850 -11.83 -25.90 -43.78
N LEU A 851 -13.11 -25.79 -44.12
CA LEU A 851 -13.75 -24.49 -44.42
C LEU A 851 -13.58 -23.48 -43.29
N SER A 852 -13.73 -23.90 -42.03
CA SER A 852 -13.54 -23.01 -40.86
C SER A 852 -12.09 -22.47 -40.76
N THR A 853 -11.11 -23.28 -41.11
CA THR A 853 -9.69 -22.87 -41.18
C THR A 853 -9.43 -21.88 -42.31
N GLN A 854 -10.04 -22.12 -43.47
CA GLN A 854 -9.93 -21.22 -44.64
C GLN A 854 -10.56 -19.83 -44.34
N MET A 855 -11.79 -19.83 -43.80
CA MET A 855 -12.45 -18.58 -43.33
C MET A 855 -11.62 -17.84 -42.26
N HIS A 856 -10.95 -18.55 -41.38
CA HIS A 856 -10.04 -17.95 -40.42
C HIS A 856 -8.85 -17.27 -41.11
N TYR A 857 -8.24 -17.91 -42.10
CA TYR A 857 -7.14 -17.31 -42.86
C TYR A 857 -7.59 -16.04 -43.59
N ASP A 858 -8.76 -16.03 -44.20
CA ASP A 858 -9.33 -14.85 -44.87
C ASP A 858 -9.55 -13.69 -43.89
N ASP A 859 -10.10 -13.96 -42.72
CA ASP A 859 -10.30 -12.94 -41.66
C ASP A 859 -8.97 -12.37 -41.16
N VAL A 860 -7.98 -13.23 -40.85
CA VAL A 860 -6.66 -12.79 -40.40
C VAL A 860 -5.93 -11.96 -41.46
N MET A 861 -5.99 -12.38 -42.71
CA MET A 861 -5.42 -11.62 -43.83
C MET A 861 -6.05 -10.24 -43.98
N LEU A 862 -7.39 -10.15 -43.87
CA LEU A 862 -8.13 -8.89 -43.93
C LEU A 862 -7.72 -7.96 -42.79
N ARG A 863 -7.64 -8.43 -41.53
CA ARG A 863 -7.19 -7.66 -40.36
C ARG A 863 -5.80 -7.09 -40.57
N ILE A 864 -4.85 -7.91 -41.01
CA ILE A 864 -3.46 -7.49 -41.20
C ILE A 864 -3.37 -6.47 -42.34
N GLN A 865 -4.06 -6.69 -43.46
CA GLN A 865 -4.05 -5.77 -44.61
C GLN A 865 -4.63 -4.41 -44.23
N THR A 866 -5.74 -4.39 -43.51
CA THR A 866 -6.35 -3.16 -42.98
C THR A 866 -5.39 -2.42 -42.04
N ALA A 867 -4.78 -3.11 -41.08
CA ALA A 867 -3.86 -2.51 -40.15
C ALA A 867 -2.58 -1.95 -40.78
N LEU A 868 -2.09 -2.56 -41.84
CA LEU A 868 -0.91 -2.11 -42.58
C LEU A 868 -1.23 -1.10 -43.70
N GLY A 869 -2.51 -0.75 -43.92
CA GLY A 869 -2.92 0.15 -44.98
C GLY A 869 -2.69 -0.43 -46.39
N LEU A 870 -2.73 -1.76 -46.54
CA LEU A 870 -2.49 -2.47 -47.78
C LEU A 870 -3.80 -2.74 -48.59
N GLN A 871 -4.93 -2.23 -48.09
CA GLN A 871 -6.19 -2.26 -48.83
C GLN A 871 -6.16 -1.16 -49.91
N LYS A 872 -6.34 -1.55 -51.18
CA LYS A 872 -6.56 -0.61 -52.26
C LYS A 872 -8.03 -0.22 -52.34
#